data_36f3cabda10bdfd822e1913d900ba849
#
_entry.id   36f3cabda10bdfd822e1913d900ba849
#
_cell.length_a   1.000
_cell.length_b   1.000
_cell.length_c   1.000
_cell.angle_alpha   90.00
_cell.angle_beta   90.00
_cell.angle_gamma   90.00
#
_symmetry.space_group_name_H-M   'P 1'
#
loop_
_entity.id
_entity.type
_entity.pdbx_description
1 polymer ?
#
loop_
_entity_poly.entity_id
_entity_poly.type
_entity_poly.pdbx_seq_one_letter_code
_entity_poly.pdbx_strand_id
1 'polypeptide(L)'
;MVRGGLWRLAPTLARRAFASNARPTVFAPLDTFAPRHIGPDARETTKMLTSLGFDSMDAFVNSAVPPKIRVSTAAVDSIPALSESELHARAKELAGHNKLYKSYIGMGYHTAVVPPVILRNVMENPAWYTPYTPYQPEVAQGRLESLVNYQTMVTSLTSMDIANASLLDEATAAAEGMVMAFVSASQKKKVFLVDSGVLPQTLAVLRTRAKGFGIQIIVGDATVEIANPALKSDICGVLVQYPDVDGHIKDFTSLAESVHALGGLVVCATDLLALTMLKPPGEWGADIVLGNSARFGVPSGYGGPHGAFFAVSDKLKRKMPGRLIGRSRDAMGLPAYRLALQTREQHIRREKATSNICTSQALLANMAAMYAVYHGPTGIRQIAEKVHSFTKVLLSAIEPFGYRAQNTTFFDTLTIGVKEATRTSQAVHTAASLAGVNLRRVTDTSVGVTLDESVTPSDLVALINVFASAAGKPLTSLNELTLPGSSVIPSTLERVSEYLPHPVFNKHHSETEMLRYIHHLASKDIGLVHSMIPLGSCTMKLNSTSSMIPLTWPEFSNVHPFTSYDQVQGYRAIIQELETDLCKITGFHAASLQPNSGAAGEYAGLCVIRAYHESRGEGHRDICLIPLSAHGTNPASAVMAGLKVVSVKVLADGNLDLEDLKAKAEKHKDNLAAFMITYPSTFGVFEHGVQDACKIIHDNGGQVYLDGANLNAQVGLTNPATCGGDVCHMNLHKTFAIPHGGGGPGVGPICTAEHLSPFLPSHPFMHDVGDKAMNPVSAAPFGSASILLISWAYIKMLGGEGLVNSSKLALLNANYMAHRLSGHYTLRYKNEHGRVAHELLIDLAEFEKAGLKVPDFAKRLQDYGFHPPTCSWPISTCMLIEPTESETLEEIERFCEAMIQIRKEAEDIITGKQPKDNNLLKNAPHPPHVIALSEAEWSRPYSRAAAAYPLPWLREKKFWPTVARVDDAYGDLNLVCDCPSVEELAQS
;
A
#
# COMPACT_ATOMS: atom_id res chain seq x y z
N MET A 1 22.32 33.65 -27.58
CA MET A 1 22.64 34.80 -26.69
C MET A 1 21.35 35.55 -26.44
N VAL A 2 20.84 35.55 -25.27
CA VAL A 2 20.08 36.49 -24.45
C VAL A 2 19.65 35.72 -23.23
N ARG A 3 20.41 35.71 -22.18
CA ARG A 3 20.28 36.34 -20.86
C ARG A 3 18.97 35.94 -20.15
N GLY A 4 18.90 35.19 -19.15
CA GLY A 4 19.68 35.13 -17.89
C GLY A 4 19.34 36.32 -16.98
N GLY A 5 18.54 36.08 -15.97
CA GLY A 5 18.41 36.99 -14.85
C GLY A 5 16.98 37.34 -14.52
N LEU A 6 16.48 36.77 -13.45
CA LEU A 6 15.58 37.36 -12.46
C LEU A 6 14.91 36.26 -11.58
N TRP A 7 15.71 35.55 -10.79
CA TRP A 7 15.23 34.83 -9.61
C TRP A 7 16.32 34.82 -8.52
N ARG A 8 16.55 35.99 -7.96
CA ARG A 8 17.24 36.14 -6.67
C ARG A 8 16.60 37.28 -5.92
N LEU A 9 15.53 36.97 -5.18
CA LEU A 9 15.07 37.78 -4.04
C LEU A 9 13.95 36.99 -3.35
N ALA A 10 14.24 36.20 -2.38
CA ALA A 10 13.58 36.02 -1.12
C ALA A 10 13.93 34.68 -0.45
N PRO A 11 15.02 34.63 0.29
CA PRO A 11 15.13 33.59 1.34
C PRO A 11 15.41 34.16 2.73
N THR A 12 15.32 35.46 2.97
CA THR A 12 15.87 36.02 4.22
C THR A 12 14.84 36.50 5.26
N LEU A 13 13.55 36.50 4.95
CA LEU A 13 12.53 37.05 5.87
C LEU A 13 11.73 36.02 6.66
N ALA A 14 11.71 34.75 6.25
CA ALA A 14 10.95 33.71 6.94
C ALA A 14 11.64 33.10 8.18
N ARG A 15 12.91 33.43 8.44
CA ARG A 15 13.75 32.78 9.47
C ARG A 15 13.48 33.17 10.93
N ARG A 16 12.52 34.02 11.24
CA ARG A 16 12.36 34.57 12.62
C ARG A 16 11.04 34.28 13.34
N ALA A 17 10.11 33.55 12.76
CA ALA A 17 8.75 33.47 13.32
C ALA A 17 8.55 32.47 14.47
N PHE A 18 9.37 31.43 14.61
CA PHE A 18 9.18 30.40 15.65
C PHE A 18 10.12 30.50 16.87
N ALA A 19 11.20 31.25 16.81
CA ALA A 19 12.21 31.32 17.88
C ALA A 19 12.12 32.57 18.78
N SER A 20 11.15 33.44 18.58
CA SER A 20 11.00 34.64 19.42
C SER A 20 9.53 35.02 19.60
N ASN A 21 9.18 35.58 20.79
CA ASN A 21 7.95 36.27 21.05
C ASN A 21 7.74 37.54 20.16
N ALA A 22 8.38 37.58 18.99
CA ALA A 22 8.22 38.66 18.04
C ALA A 22 6.88 38.49 17.30
N ARG A 23 6.06 39.52 17.25
CA ARG A 23 4.85 39.58 16.47
C ARG A 23 5.17 39.23 15.00
N PRO A 24 4.35 38.39 14.33
CA PRO A 24 4.54 38.11 12.90
C PRO A 24 4.67 39.43 12.13
N THR A 25 5.57 39.49 11.13
CA THR A 25 5.63 40.64 10.24
C THR A 25 4.29 40.76 9.53
N VAL A 26 3.84 41.97 9.19
CA VAL A 26 2.56 42.22 8.49
C VAL A 26 2.47 41.41 7.16
N PHE A 27 3.60 40.99 6.61
CA PHE A 27 3.69 40.24 5.35
C PHE A 27 3.85 38.73 5.54
N ALA A 28 3.90 38.22 6.77
CA ALA A 28 4.03 36.77 6.98
C ALA A 28 2.69 36.07 6.66
N PRO A 29 2.70 34.92 5.96
CA PRO A 29 1.51 34.12 5.74
C PRO A 29 0.85 33.76 7.10
N LEU A 30 -0.48 33.81 7.16
CA LEU A 30 -1.25 33.43 8.33
C LEU A 30 -1.76 31.98 8.27
N ASP A 31 -1.66 31.36 7.09
CA ASP A 31 -2.09 29.99 6.79
C ASP A 31 -0.90 29.01 6.74
N THR A 32 0.07 29.20 7.62
CA THR A 32 1.19 28.26 7.80
C THR A 32 0.70 26.95 8.38
N PHE A 33 1.25 25.83 7.91
CA PHE A 33 0.75 24.51 8.25
C PHE A 33 1.29 23.94 9.57
N ALA A 34 2.55 24.20 9.93
CA ALA A 34 3.17 23.62 11.11
C ALA A 34 2.33 23.79 12.41
N PRO A 35 1.77 24.96 12.75
CA PRO A 35 0.93 25.13 13.95
C PRO A 35 -0.46 24.51 13.81
N ARG A 36 -0.86 24.04 12.59
CA ARG A 36 -2.12 23.33 12.35
C ARG A 36 -1.96 21.81 12.36
N HIS A 37 -0.71 21.34 12.21
CA HIS A 37 -0.39 19.92 12.19
C HIS A 37 0.13 19.42 13.54
N ILE A 38 1.03 20.18 14.17
CA ILE A 38 1.65 19.82 15.44
C ILE A 38 0.63 20.05 16.57
N GLY A 39 0.32 18.99 17.32
CA GLY A 39 -0.70 19.02 18.36
C GLY A 39 -0.37 19.92 19.55
N PRO A 40 0.74 19.71 20.29
CA PRO A 40 1.09 20.52 21.44
C PRO A 40 1.56 21.93 21.06
N ASP A 41 0.96 22.93 21.65
CA ASP A 41 1.42 24.32 21.53
C ASP A 41 2.66 24.58 22.40
N ALA A 42 3.21 25.80 22.35
CA ALA A 42 4.41 26.18 23.12
C ALA A 42 4.20 26.09 24.64
N ARG A 43 2.99 26.38 25.15
CA ARG A 43 2.65 26.32 26.57
C ARG A 43 2.54 24.86 27.02
N GLU A 44 1.88 24.05 26.23
CA GLU A 44 1.73 22.60 26.46
C GLU A 44 3.08 21.90 26.39
N THR A 45 3.91 22.24 25.39
CA THR A 45 5.30 21.75 25.27
C THR A 45 6.11 22.06 26.53
N THR A 46 6.03 23.31 27.03
CA THR A 46 6.69 23.71 28.28
C THR A 46 6.20 22.90 29.48
N LYS A 47 4.87 22.71 29.60
CA LYS A 47 4.27 21.87 30.66
C LYS A 47 4.79 20.43 30.62
N MET A 48 4.90 19.85 29.43
CA MET A 48 5.39 18.47 29.26
C MET A 48 6.88 18.37 29.61
N LEU A 49 7.70 19.29 29.12
CA LEU A 49 9.14 19.37 29.46
C LEU A 49 9.36 19.49 30.96
N THR A 50 8.65 20.43 31.64
CA THR A 50 8.72 20.63 33.08
C THR A 50 8.35 19.34 33.84
N SER A 51 7.30 18.63 33.40
CA SER A 51 6.88 17.35 34.01
C SER A 51 7.97 16.28 33.88
N LEU A 52 8.80 16.35 32.84
CA LEU A 52 9.93 15.45 32.61
C LEU A 52 11.23 15.93 33.25
N GLY A 53 11.24 17.13 33.88
CA GLY A 53 12.41 17.71 34.54
C GLY A 53 13.39 18.43 33.60
N PHE A 54 12.91 18.95 32.47
CA PHE A 54 13.75 19.69 31.51
C PHE A 54 13.35 21.16 31.39
N ASP A 55 14.36 22.02 31.25
CA ASP A 55 14.17 23.46 31.04
C ASP A 55 14.06 23.82 29.55
N SER A 56 14.45 22.93 28.64
CA SER A 56 14.41 23.19 27.21
C SER A 56 14.22 21.92 26.38
N MET A 57 13.72 22.09 25.16
CA MET A 57 13.60 21.00 24.18
C MET A 57 14.96 20.40 23.81
N ASP A 58 16.00 21.22 23.68
CA ASP A 58 17.34 20.76 23.34
C ASP A 58 17.97 19.92 24.46
N ALA A 59 17.75 20.30 25.72
CA ALA A 59 18.17 19.48 26.87
C ALA A 59 17.46 18.11 26.86
N PHE A 60 16.16 18.10 26.56
CA PHE A 60 15.37 16.87 26.42
C PHE A 60 15.90 15.98 25.28
N VAL A 61 16.02 16.53 24.05
CA VAL A 61 16.50 15.79 22.88
C VAL A 61 17.91 15.22 23.14
N ASN A 62 18.75 16.01 23.81
CA ASN A 62 20.10 15.57 24.20
C ASN A 62 20.11 14.38 25.18
N SER A 63 19.04 14.15 25.92
CA SER A 63 18.90 12.97 26.79
C SER A 63 18.31 11.75 26.07
N ALA A 64 17.61 11.97 24.94
CA ALA A 64 16.92 10.92 24.22
C ALA A 64 17.73 10.36 23.05
N VAL A 65 18.43 11.22 22.29
CA VAL A 65 19.20 10.85 21.09
C VAL A 65 20.69 10.70 21.42
N PRO A 66 21.36 9.57 21.09
CA PRO A 66 22.76 9.36 21.35
C PRO A 66 23.66 10.43 20.68
N PRO A 67 24.70 10.97 21.40
CA PRO A 67 25.52 12.07 20.88
C PRO A 67 26.24 11.78 19.56
N LYS A 68 26.71 10.53 19.38
CA LYS A 68 27.50 10.11 18.21
C LYS A 68 26.75 10.20 16.88
N ILE A 69 25.42 10.07 16.91
CA ILE A 69 24.60 10.04 15.69
C ILE A 69 23.87 11.36 15.41
N ARG A 70 24.00 12.36 16.27
CA ARG A 70 23.36 13.66 16.06
C ARG A 70 23.94 14.37 14.86
N VAL A 71 23.05 14.98 14.07
CA VAL A 71 23.43 15.73 12.87
C VAL A 71 23.12 17.21 13.00
N SER A 72 23.78 18.01 12.16
CA SER A 72 23.37 19.39 11.94
C SER A 72 22.06 19.39 11.13
N THR A 73 21.12 20.25 11.52
CA THR A 73 19.84 20.43 10.80
C THR A 73 20.01 21.17 9.46
N ALA A 74 21.20 21.70 9.15
CA ALA A 74 21.43 22.62 8.03
C ALA A 74 20.94 22.08 6.66
N ALA A 75 21.09 20.77 6.40
CA ALA A 75 20.62 20.18 5.14
C ALA A 75 19.08 20.18 5.08
N VAL A 76 18.43 19.77 6.17
CA VAL A 76 16.97 19.74 6.28
C VAL A 76 16.40 21.18 6.32
N ASP A 77 17.02 22.09 7.08
CA ASP A 77 16.62 23.51 7.15
C ASP A 77 16.65 24.22 5.79
N SER A 78 17.40 23.68 4.81
CA SER A 78 17.42 24.20 3.44
C SER A 78 16.10 23.97 2.68
N ILE A 79 15.19 23.15 3.19
CA ILE A 79 13.86 22.90 2.59
C ILE A 79 12.94 24.07 2.95
N PRO A 80 12.47 24.87 1.98
CA PRO A 80 11.64 26.02 2.26
C PRO A 80 10.22 25.58 2.67
N ALA A 81 9.63 26.30 3.64
CA ALA A 81 8.23 26.12 3.98
C ALA A 81 7.31 26.96 3.07
N LEU A 82 6.21 26.38 2.64
CA LEU A 82 5.11 27.05 1.92
C LEU A 82 3.89 27.11 2.84
N SER A 83 3.15 28.23 2.78
CA SER A 83 1.79 28.26 3.33
C SER A 83 0.85 27.36 2.52
N GLU A 84 -0.35 27.08 3.05
CA GLU A 84 -1.32 26.24 2.32
C GLU A 84 -1.73 26.87 0.98
N SER A 85 -1.91 28.20 0.96
CA SER A 85 -2.22 28.94 -0.28
C SER A 85 -1.09 28.90 -1.30
N GLU A 86 0.17 29.08 -0.84
CA GLU A 86 1.35 29.01 -1.70
C GLU A 86 1.55 27.58 -2.24
N LEU A 87 1.31 26.56 -1.43
CA LEU A 87 1.34 25.17 -1.86
C LEU A 87 0.33 24.91 -2.99
N HIS A 88 -0.93 25.34 -2.81
CA HIS A 88 -1.97 25.14 -3.83
C HIS A 88 -1.64 25.91 -5.12
N ALA A 89 -1.12 27.11 -5.02
CA ALA A 89 -0.65 27.87 -6.19
C ALA A 89 0.48 27.14 -6.93
N ARG A 90 1.48 26.62 -6.18
CA ARG A 90 2.60 25.84 -6.74
C ARG A 90 2.10 24.52 -7.36
N ALA A 91 1.22 23.81 -6.68
CA ALA A 91 0.64 22.57 -7.22
C ALA A 91 -0.15 22.83 -8.51
N LYS A 92 -0.90 23.95 -8.59
CA LYS A 92 -1.65 24.33 -9.79
C LYS A 92 -0.74 24.75 -10.93
N GLU A 93 0.34 25.44 -10.65
CA GLU A 93 1.40 25.75 -11.63
C GLU A 93 1.97 24.45 -12.22
N LEU A 94 2.37 23.50 -11.36
CA LEU A 94 2.92 22.21 -11.78
C LEU A 94 1.90 21.36 -12.55
N ALA A 95 0.63 21.35 -12.10
CA ALA A 95 -0.47 20.71 -12.84
C ALA A 95 -0.58 21.25 -14.26
N GLY A 96 -0.46 22.57 -14.45
CA GLY A 96 -0.48 23.21 -15.75
C GLY A 96 0.68 22.83 -16.68
N HIS A 97 1.75 22.25 -16.16
CA HIS A 97 2.86 21.70 -16.96
C HIS A 97 2.60 20.27 -17.46
N ASN A 98 1.54 19.62 -17.02
CA ASN A 98 1.09 18.34 -17.54
C ASN A 98 0.11 18.56 -18.69
N LYS A 99 0.31 17.82 -19.78
CA LYS A 99 -0.57 17.86 -20.96
C LYS A 99 -1.55 16.68 -20.91
N LEU A 100 -2.82 16.98 -20.70
CA LEU A 100 -3.86 15.93 -20.69
C LEU A 100 -4.23 15.53 -22.12
N TYR A 101 -3.56 14.50 -22.62
CA TYR A 101 -3.93 13.86 -23.87
C TYR A 101 -4.87 12.70 -23.60
N LYS A 102 -5.85 12.46 -24.47
CA LYS A 102 -6.69 11.28 -24.39
C LYS A 102 -5.84 10.04 -24.65
N SER A 103 -5.78 9.13 -23.72
CA SER A 103 -4.89 7.96 -23.80
C SER A 103 -5.65 6.72 -24.27
N TYR A 104 -5.14 6.11 -25.34
CA TYR A 104 -5.55 4.81 -25.85
C TYR A 104 -4.38 3.83 -25.85
N ILE A 105 -3.43 4.01 -24.94
CA ILE A 105 -2.24 3.16 -24.80
C ILE A 105 -2.62 1.78 -24.26
N GLY A 106 -3.53 1.74 -23.31
CA GLY A 106 -3.93 0.48 -22.64
C GLY A 106 -2.81 -0.11 -21.79
N MET A 107 -2.32 -1.30 -22.13
CA MET A 107 -1.21 -1.95 -21.42
C MET A 107 -1.52 -2.23 -19.93
N GLY A 108 -2.78 -2.60 -19.63
CA GLY A 108 -3.24 -2.84 -18.28
C GLY A 108 -3.64 -1.57 -17.49
N TYR A 109 -3.55 -0.39 -18.11
CA TYR A 109 -3.97 0.89 -17.53
C TYR A 109 -5.06 1.53 -18.38
N HIS A 110 -6.18 1.87 -17.74
CA HIS A 110 -7.38 2.41 -18.39
C HIS A 110 -7.91 3.58 -17.57
N THR A 111 -8.58 4.51 -18.21
CA THR A 111 -9.29 5.59 -17.52
C THR A 111 -10.66 5.06 -17.08
N ALA A 112 -10.91 5.06 -15.77
CA ALA A 112 -12.21 4.74 -15.22
C ALA A 112 -13.03 6.01 -14.93
N VAL A 113 -14.33 5.94 -15.12
CA VAL A 113 -15.25 6.99 -14.69
C VAL A 113 -15.63 6.75 -13.22
N VAL A 114 -14.96 7.48 -12.33
CA VAL A 114 -15.22 7.36 -10.90
C VAL A 114 -16.57 7.99 -10.56
N PRO A 115 -17.58 7.24 -10.07
CA PRO A 115 -18.84 7.85 -9.65
C PRO A 115 -18.60 8.93 -8.57
N PRO A 116 -19.17 10.14 -8.71
CA PRO A 116 -18.95 11.24 -7.76
C PRO A 116 -19.29 10.87 -6.31
N VAL A 117 -20.29 10.02 -6.10
CA VAL A 117 -20.68 9.54 -4.77
C VAL A 117 -19.58 8.69 -4.12
N ILE A 118 -18.81 7.93 -4.90
CA ILE A 118 -17.67 7.14 -4.42
C ILE A 118 -16.44 8.04 -4.25
N LEU A 119 -16.15 8.88 -5.22
CA LEU A 119 -15.00 9.79 -5.16
C LEU A 119 -15.02 10.61 -3.86
N ARG A 120 -16.12 11.33 -3.63
CA ARG A 120 -16.25 12.25 -2.50
C ARG A 120 -16.43 11.56 -1.14
N ASN A 121 -17.14 10.42 -1.11
CA ASN A 121 -17.51 9.78 0.15
C ASN A 121 -16.64 8.57 0.53
N VAL A 122 -15.70 8.18 -0.32
CA VAL A 122 -14.70 7.14 -0.01
C VAL A 122 -13.29 7.70 -0.19
N MET A 123 -12.90 8.10 -1.40
CA MET A 123 -11.53 8.54 -1.69
C MET A 123 -11.16 9.85 -0.98
N GLU A 124 -12.07 10.81 -0.93
CA GLU A 124 -11.87 12.11 -0.26
C GLU A 124 -12.37 12.13 1.19
N ASN A 125 -12.87 11.01 1.71
CA ASN A 125 -13.46 10.95 3.06
C ASN A 125 -12.46 10.42 4.09
N PRO A 126 -12.06 11.22 5.11
CA PRO A 126 -11.11 10.81 6.12
C PRO A 126 -11.59 9.63 7.00
N ALA A 127 -12.89 9.38 7.10
CA ALA A 127 -13.40 8.18 7.76
C ALA A 127 -12.98 6.89 7.04
N TRP A 128 -12.72 6.95 5.72
CA TRP A 128 -12.26 5.82 4.91
C TRP A 128 -10.75 5.77 4.73
N TYR A 129 -10.06 6.90 4.54
CA TYR A 129 -8.64 6.87 4.25
C TYR A 129 -7.72 6.98 5.47
N THR A 130 -8.20 7.40 6.65
CA THR A 130 -7.34 7.51 7.83
C THR A 130 -7.15 6.23 8.64
N PRO A 131 -8.07 5.25 8.67
CA PRO A 131 -7.85 3.99 9.36
C PRO A 131 -6.69 3.18 8.78
N TYR A 132 -6.17 2.23 9.58
CA TYR A 132 -5.14 1.28 9.15
C TYR A 132 -5.75 -0.12 8.90
N THR A 133 -4.88 -1.11 8.66
CA THR A 133 -5.24 -2.53 8.53
C THR A 133 -6.14 -2.95 9.71
N PRO A 134 -7.27 -3.64 9.46
CA PRO A 134 -8.28 -3.95 10.47
C PRO A 134 -7.86 -5.08 11.43
N TYR A 135 -6.75 -4.89 12.15
CA TYR A 135 -6.26 -5.85 13.16
C TYR A 135 -7.21 -6.00 14.35
N GLN A 136 -8.06 -4.99 14.59
CA GLN A 136 -9.08 -5.00 15.64
C GLN A 136 -10.46 -5.04 14.99
N PRO A 137 -11.00 -6.24 14.75
CA PRO A 137 -12.20 -6.39 13.93
C PRO A 137 -13.44 -5.70 14.51
N GLU A 138 -13.57 -5.62 15.83
CA GLU A 138 -14.77 -5.05 16.47
C GLU A 138 -14.97 -3.55 16.19
N VAL A 139 -13.90 -2.84 15.82
CA VAL A 139 -13.91 -1.42 15.46
C VAL A 139 -13.57 -1.17 14.00
N ALA A 140 -13.77 -2.18 13.16
CA ALA A 140 -13.44 -2.16 11.74
C ALA A 140 -14.45 -2.95 10.88
N GLN A 141 -15.66 -3.16 11.37
CA GLN A 141 -16.66 -4.03 10.73
C GLN A 141 -17.11 -3.51 9.37
N GLY A 142 -17.17 -2.19 9.17
CA GLY A 142 -17.58 -1.61 7.89
C GLY A 142 -16.54 -1.81 6.79
N ARG A 143 -15.25 -1.58 7.07
CA ARG A 143 -14.16 -1.87 6.11
C ARG A 143 -14.08 -3.35 5.79
N LEU A 144 -14.20 -4.20 6.81
CA LEU A 144 -14.17 -5.64 6.65
C LEU A 144 -15.33 -6.14 5.77
N GLU A 145 -16.54 -5.62 5.97
CA GLU A 145 -17.69 -5.91 5.11
C GLU A 145 -17.44 -5.49 3.66
N SER A 146 -16.94 -4.28 3.45
CA SER A 146 -16.60 -3.78 2.11
C SER A 146 -15.51 -4.61 1.43
N LEU A 147 -14.50 -5.08 2.17
CA LEU A 147 -13.46 -5.97 1.63
C LEU A 147 -13.99 -7.38 1.31
N VAL A 148 -14.98 -7.88 2.04
CA VAL A 148 -15.71 -9.11 1.66
C VAL A 148 -16.46 -8.89 0.36
N ASN A 149 -17.10 -7.73 0.16
CA ASN A 149 -17.71 -7.39 -1.13
C ASN A 149 -16.68 -7.43 -2.27
N TYR A 150 -15.47 -6.88 -2.03
CA TYR A 150 -14.37 -6.96 -3.01
C TYR A 150 -13.98 -8.39 -3.34
N GLN A 151 -13.75 -9.23 -2.33
CA GLN A 151 -13.42 -10.65 -2.51
C GLN A 151 -14.50 -11.38 -3.31
N THR A 152 -15.78 -11.15 -2.97
CA THR A 152 -16.91 -11.74 -3.65
C THR A 152 -17.03 -11.27 -5.11
N MET A 153 -16.79 -9.98 -5.35
CA MET A 153 -16.75 -9.44 -6.71
C MET A 153 -15.71 -10.17 -7.56
N VAL A 154 -14.50 -10.33 -7.03
CA VAL A 154 -13.41 -10.98 -7.74
C VAL A 154 -13.70 -12.45 -7.99
N THR A 155 -14.11 -13.21 -6.97
CA THR A 155 -14.44 -14.64 -7.13
C THR A 155 -15.59 -14.85 -8.11
N SER A 156 -16.61 -14.02 -8.04
CA SER A 156 -17.80 -14.11 -8.94
C SER A 156 -17.44 -13.80 -10.39
N LEU A 157 -16.62 -12.80 -10.67
CA LEU A 157 -16.21 -12.45 -12.03
C LEU A 157 -15.19 -13.44 -12.61
N THR A 158 -14.28 -13.96 -11.80
CA THR A 158 -13.24 -14.89 -12.26
C THR A 158 -13.65 -16.37 -12.24
N SER A 159 -14.76 -16.70 -11.60
CA SER A 159 -15.22 -18.08 -11.30
C SER A 159 -14.18 -18.87 -10.51
N MET A 160 -13.49 -18.19 -9.57
CA MET A 160 -12.53 -18.81 -8.66
C MET A 160 -13.15 -19.01 -7.27
N ASP A 161 -12.59 -19.94 -6.49
CA ASP A 161 -13.16 -20.32 -5.19
C ASP A 161 -12.92 -19.27 -4.10
N ILE A 162 -11.77 -18.59 -4.10
CA ILE A 162 -11.40 -17.65 -3.04
C ILE A 162 -10.50 -16.54 -3.57
N ALA A 163 -10.72 -15.30 -3.11
CA ALA A 163 -9.88 -14.14 -3.42
C ALA A 163 -9.43 -13.44 -2.16
N ASN A 164 -8.25 -12.80 -2.21
CA ASN A 164 -7.76 -11.93 -1.14
C ASN A 164 -8.32 -10.50 -1.24
N ALA A 165 -8.03 -9.70 -0.22
CA ALA A 165 -8.45 -8.30 -0.14
C ALA A 165 -7.41 -7.35 -0.77
N SER A 166 -6.89 -7.68 -1.93
CA SER A 166 -5.93 -7.02 -2.82
C SER A 166 -4.46 -7.37 -2.62
N LEU A 167 -3.69 -7.09 -3.68
CA LEU A 167 -2.23 -7.02 -3.71
C LEU A 167 -1.79 -5.64 -4.24
N LEU A 168 -0.47 -5.46 -4.45
CA LEU A 168 0.13 -4.14 -4.69
C LEU A 168 -0.13 -3.61 -6.10
N ASP A 169 0.16 -4.40 -7.14
CA ASP A 169 -0.15 -4.15 -8.55
C ASP A 169 -0.17 -5.47 -9.34
N GLU A 170 -0.58 -5.44 -10.62
CA GLU A 170 -0.72 -6.64 -11.45
C GLU A 170 0.61 -7.38 -11.63
N ALA A 171 1.71 -6.66 -11.88
CA ALA A 171 3.00 -7.28 -12.12
C ALA A 171 3.56 -7.96 -10.86
N THR A 172 3.40 -7.34 -9.70
CA THR A 172 3.78 -7.96 -8.41
C THR A 172 2.87 -9.13 -8.07
N ALA A 173 1.57 -9.05 -8.38
CA ALA A 173 0.63 -10.16 -8.23
C ALA A 173 1.03 -11.36 -9.13
N ALA A 174 1.41 -11.10 -10.38
CA ALA A 174 1.94 -12.14 -11.28
C ALA A 174 3.22 -12.79 -10.74
N ALA A 175 4.11 -11.99 -10.15
CA ALA A 175 5.32 -12.48 -9.50
C ALA A 175 5.00 -13.36 -8.26
N GLU A 176 3.99 -12.99 -7.48
CA GLU A 176 3.48 -13.85 -6.39
C GLU A 176 2.89 -15.16 -6.94
N GLY A 177 2.12 -15.12 -8.03
CA GLY A 177 1.59 -16.29 -8.73
C GLY A 177 2.70 -17.24 -9.20
N MET A 178 3.76 -16.71 -9.79
CA MET A 178 4.94 -17.48 -10.20
C MET A 178 5.62 -18.17 -9.00
N VAL A 179 5.87 -17.43 -7.92
CA VAL A 179 6.49 -17.99 -6.71
C VAL A 179 5.59 -19.06 -6.09
N MET A 180 4.28 -18.84 -6.10
CA MET A 180 3.30 -19.79 -5.58
C MET A 180 3.26 -21.08 -6.40
N ALA A 181 3.40 -21.01 -7.73
CA ALA A 181 3.55 -22.18 -8.60
C ALA A 181 4.84 -22.94 -8.28
N PHE A 182 5.96 -22.25 -8.17
CA PHE A 182 7.26 -22.82 -7.80
C PHE A 182 7.24 -23.55 -6.45
N VAL A 183 6.69 -22.89 -5.42
CA VAL A 183 6.54 -23.48 -4.08
C VAL A 183 5.56 -24.66 -4.09
N SER A 184 4.53 -24.63 -4.92
CA SER A 184 3.58 -25.73 -5.06
C SER A 184 4.22 -26.96 -5.70
N ALA A 185 5.18 -26.76 -6.56
CA ALA A 185 6.04 -27.82 -7.11
C ALA A 185 7.19 -28.23 -6.16
N SER A 186 7.08 -27.91 -4.87
CA SER A 186 8.08 -28.19 -3.82
C SER A 186 9.48 -27.65 -4.13
N GLN A 187 9.55 -26.57 -4.93
CA GLN A 187 10.78 -25.90 -5.39
C GLN A 187 11.72 -26.82 -6.19
N LYS A 188 11.20 -27.91 -6.71
CA LYS A 188 11.97 -28.88 -7.50
C LYS A 188 11.97 -28.57 -8.98
N LYS A 189 10.87 -28.03 -9.50
CA LYS A 189 10.70 -27.62 -10.89
C LYS A 189 11.01 -26.14 -11.00
N LYS A 190 11.96 -25.76 -11.85
CA LYS A 190 12.53 -24.41 -11.89
C LYS A 190 12.15 -23.61 -13.14
N VAL A 191 11.43 -24.19 -14.08
CA VAL A 191 10.99 -23.50 -15.29
C VAL A 191 9.58 -22.95 -15.11
N PHE A 192 9.41 -21.65 -15.38
CA PHE A 192 8.12 -20.99 -15.45
C PHE A 192 7.92 -20.42 -16.86
N LEU A 193 6.88 -20.88 -17.54
CA LEU A 193 6.54 -20.38 -18.88
C LEU A 193 5.79 -19.05 -18.78
N VAL A 194 6.09 -18.14 -19.70
CA VAL A 194 5.38 -16.86 -19.82
C VAL A 194 4.95 -16.71 -21.27
N ASP A 195 3.65 -16.67 -21.54
CA ASP A 195 3.11 -16.43 -22.88
C ASP A 195 3.60 -15.09 -23.44
N SER A 196 3.94 -15.07 -24.71
CA SER A 196 4.43 -13.87 -25.39
C SER A 196 3.43 -12.69 -25.39
N GLY A 197 2.16 -12.98 -25.16
CA GLY A 197 1.09 -11.98 -25.01
C GLY A 197 1.00 -11.31 -23.63
N VAL A 198 1.87 -11.65 -22.67
CA VAL A 198 1.92 -11.03 -21.34
C VAL A 198 2.47 -9.60 -21.42
N LEU A 199 1.95 -8.71 -20.60
CA LEU A 199 2.36 -7.31 -20.54
C LEU A 199 3.87 -7.16 -20.26
N PRO A 200 4.59 -6.28 -20.99
CA PRO A 200 6.05 -6.13 -20.86
C PRO A 200 6.53 -5.75 -19.45
N GLN A 201 5.78 -4.87 -18.76
CA GLN A 201 6.10 -4.48 -17.39
C GLN A 201 5.93 -5.65 -16.43
N THR A 202 4.93 -6.50 -16.63
CA THR A 202 4.73 -7.73 -15.85
C THR A 202 5.90 -8.68 -16.03
N LEU A 203 6.32 -8.93 -17.26
CA LEU A 203 7.50 -9.76 -17.56
C LEU A 203 8.77 -9.20 -16.90
N ALA A 204 8.96 -7.89 -16.90
CA ALA A 204 10.14 -7.28 -16.30
C ALA A 204 10.20 -7.49 -14.78
N VAL A 205 9.07 -7.34 -14.07
CA VAL A 205 8.98 -7.63 -12.62
C VAL A 205 9.15 -9.11 -12.31
N LEU A 206 8.59 -9.99 -13.15
CA LEU A 206 8.81 -11.45 -13.03
C LEU A 206 10.29 -11.79 -13.06
N ARG A 207 11.08 -11.20 -13.98
CA ARG A 207 12.53 -11.41 -14.10
C ARG A 207 13.27 -10.99 -12.82
N THR A 208 12.88 -9.87 -12.20
CA THR A 208 13.44 -9.46 -10.92
C THR A 208 13.18 -10.49 -9.83
N ARG A 209 11.91 -10.92 -9.69
CA ARG A 209 11.49 -11.87 -8.66
C ARG A 209 12.10 -13.26 -8.89
N ALA A 210 12.14 -13.75 -10.13
CA ALA A 210 12.65 -15.05 -10.50
C ALA A 210 14.12 -15.25 -10.09
N LYS A 211 14.93 -14.19 -10.16
CA LYS A 211 16.35 -14.21 -9.81
C LYS A 211 16.59 -14.63 -8.36
N GLY A 212 15.82 -14.09 -7.41
CA GLY A 212 15.94 -14.42 -5.99
C GLY A 212 15.63 -15.88 -5.67
N PHE A 213 14.69 -16.47 -6.40
CA PHE A 213 14.26 -17.87 -6.21
C PHE A 213 15.00 -18.87 -7.14
N GLY A 214 15.84 -18.40 -8.05
CA GLY A 214 16.49 -19.24 -9.04
C GLY A 214 15.52 -19.90 -10.04
N ILE A 215 14.42 -19.20 -10.38
CA ILE A 215 13.42 -19.62 -11.35
C ILE A 215 13.89 -19.20 -12.74
N GLN A 216 13.85 -20.12 -13.70
CA GLN A 216 14.11 -19.85 -15.10
C GLN A 216 12.81 -19.47 -15.82
N ILE A 217 12.77 -18.27 -16.37
CA ILE A 217 11.64 -17.80 -17.19
C ILE A 217 11.91 -18.12 -18.65
N ILE A 218 10.98 -18.80 -19.30
CA ILE A 218 10.94 -19.04 -20.74
C ILE A 218 9.77 -18.25 -21.33
N VAL A 219 10.07 -17.37 -22.26
CA VAL A 219 9.06 -16.53 -22.94
C VAL A 219 8.86 -17.02 -24.36
N GLY A 220 7.60 -17.27 -24.73
CA GLY A 220 7.25 -17.75 -26.07
C GLY A 220 5.76 -18.01 -26.20
N ASP A 221 5.33 -18.64 -27.27
CA ASP A 221 3.99 -19.20 -27.36
C ASP A 221 3.87 -20.36 -26.36
N ALA A 222 3.11 -20.15 -25.29
CA ALA A 222 3.00 -21.12 -24.20
C ALA A 222 2.44 -22.48 -24.69
N THR A 223 1.60 -22.49 -25.74
CA THR A 223 1.04 -23.71 -26.32
C THR A 223 2.10 -24.56 -27.07
N VAL A 224 3.15 -23.89 -27.56
CA VAL A 224 4.29 -24.53 -28.21
C VAL A 224 5.33 -24.97 -27.17
N GLU A 225 5.69 -24.05 -26.26
CA GLU A 225 6.74 -24.27 -25.26
C GLU A 225 6.41 -25.41 -24.27
N ILE A 226 5.11 -25.59 -23.93
CA ILE A 226 4.68 -26.70 -23.07
C ILE A 226 4.99 -28.10 -23.65
N ALA A 227 5.06 -28.20 -24.95
CA ALA A 227 5.36 -29.45 -25.64
C ALA A 227 6.86 -29.70 -25.77
N ASN A 228 7.74 -28.76 -25.44
CA ASN A 228 9.21 -28.87 -25.57
C ASN A 228 9.76 -29.97 -24.64
N PRO A 229 10.32 -31.07 -25.19
CA PRO A 229 10.79 -32.17 -24.36
C PRO A 229 11.88 -31.80 -23.38
N ALA A 230 12.71 -30.79 -23.72
CA ALA A 230 13.82 -30.37 -22.87
C ALA A 230 13.36 -29.62 -21.60
N LEU A 231 12.17 -29.04 -21.62
CA LEU A 231 11.62 -28.22 -20.52
C LEU A 231 10.55 -28.98 -19.71
N LYS A 232 9.88 -29.94 -20.34
CA LYS A 232 8.65 -30.59 -19.89
C LYS A 232 8.69 -31.10 -18.44
N SER A 233 9.81 -31.71 -18.03
CA SER A 233 9.96 -32.28 -16.67
C SER A 233 10.16 -31.20 -15.58
N ASP A 234 10.56 -29.98 -15.97
CA ASP A 234 10.96 -28.93 -15.03
C ASP A 234 9.97 -27.76 -14.93
N ILE A 235 8.87 -27.81 -15.70
CA ILE A 235 7.85 -26.78 -15.72
C ILE A 235 7.03 -26.81 -14.43
N CYS A 236 7.11 -25.72 -13.63
CA CYS A 236 6.29 -25.55 -12.42
C CYS A 236 4.96 -24.84 -12.67
N GLY A 237 4.85 -24.08 -13.78
CA GLY A 237 3.61 -23.38 -14.14
C GLY A 237 3.78 -22.51 -15.37
N VAL A 238 2.68 -21.87 -15.75
CA VAL A 238 2.59 -20.96 -16.89
C VAL A 238 1.84 -19.69 -16.49
N LEU A 239 2.25 -18.55 -17.04
CA LEU A 239 1.48 -17.30 -17.01
C LEU A 239 0.96 -16.99 -18.40
N VAL A 240 -0.34 -16.76 -18.50
CA VAL A 240 -1.02 -16.26 -19.70
C VAL A 240 -1.73 -14.93 -19.41
N GLN A 241 -1.97 -14.13 -20.45
CA GLN A 241 -2.71 -12.87 -20.39
C GLN A 241 -4.02 -13.01 -21.19
N TYR A 242 -5.17 -12.62 -20.61
CA TYR A 242 -6.50 -12.84 -21.19
C TYR A 242 -7.43 -11.64 -20.95
N PRO A 243 -7.73 -10.83 -21.98
CA PRO A 243 -7.11 -10.77 -23.32
C PRO A 243 -5.60 -10.44 -23.25
N ASP A 244 -4.86 -10.80 -24.31
CA ASP A 244 -3.41 -10.55 -24.34
C ASP A 244 -3.05 -9.07 -24.65
N VAL A 245 -1.76 -8.74 -24.59
CA VAL A 245 -1.27 -7.37 -24.82
C VAL A 245 -1.67 -6.80 -26.17
N ASP A 246 -1.86 -7.63 -27.18
CA ASP A 246 -2.25 -7.22 -28.52
C ASP A 246 -3.77 -7.26 -28.75
N GLY A 247 -4.51 -7.66 -27.73
CA GLY A 247 -5.98 -7.71 -27.69
C GLY A 247 -6.57 -9.06 -28.12
N HIS A 248 -5.76 -10.08 -28.40
CA HIS A 248 -6.29 -11.41 -28.75
C HIS A 248 -7.00 -12.06 -27.58
N ILE A 249 -8.15 -12.68 -27.90
CA ILE A 249 -8.86 -13.57 -26.99
C ILE A 249 -8.56 -15.00 -27.42
N LYS A 250 -7.73 -15.72 -26.63
CA LYS A 250 -7.26 -17.09 -26.91
C LYS A 250 -7.96 -18.09 -26.01
N ASP A 251 -8.23 -19.30 -26.52
CA ASP A 251 -8.69 -20.43 -25.71
C ASP A 251 -7.48 -21.15 -25.10
N PHE A 252 -7.36 -21.11 -23.80
CA PHE A 252 -6.27 -21.73 -23.05
C PHE A 252 -6.67 -23.07 -22.41
N THR A 253 -7.85 -23.63 -22.70
CA THR A 253 -8.35 -24.89 -22.10
C THR A 253 -7.37 -26.04 -22.29
N SER A 254 -6.90 -26.29 -23.51
CA SER A 254 -5.96 -27.38 -23.80
C SER A 254 -4.57 -27.14 -23.21
N LEU A 255 -4.14 -25.86 -23.08
CA LEU A 255 -2.92 -25.51 -22.40
C LEU A 255 -3.02 -25.83 -20.90
N ALA A 256 -4.14 -25.49 -20.27
CA ALA A 256 -4.37 -25.78 -18.87
C ALA A 256 -4.34 -27.28 -18.58
N GLU A 257 -5.02 -28.09 -19.39
CA GLU A 257 -4.95 -29.56 -19.31
C GLU A 257 -3.51 -30.10 -19.40
N SER A 258 -2.72 -29.55 -20.34
CA SER A 258 -1.33 -29.94 -20.55
C SER A 258 -0.44 -29.57 -19.33
N VAL A 259 -0.62 -28.38 -18.76
CA VAL A 259 0.12 -27.92 -17.56
C VAL A 259 -0.24 -28.78 -16.36
N HIS A 260 -1.52 -29.09 -16.17
CA HIS A 260 -2.00 -29.95 -15.08
C HIS A 260 -1.47 -31.38 -15.21
N ALA A 261 -1.42 -31.91 -16.40
CA ALA A 261 -0.84 -33.26 -16.67
C ALA A 261 0.65 -33.33 -16.24
N LEU A 262 1.36 -32.19 -16.24
CA LEU A 262 2.71 -32.08 -15.71
C LEU A 262 2.78 -31.78 -14.22
N GLY A 263 1.62 -31.57 -13.55
CA GLY A 263 1.56 -31.13 -12.14
C GLY A 263 2.04 -29.69 -11.93
N GLY A 264 1.96 -28.85 -12.95
CA GLY A 264 2.18 -27.41 -12.88
C GLY A 264 0.90 -26.65 -12.55
N LEU A 265 0.99 -25.32 -12.35
CA LEU A 265 -0.14 -24.44 -12.14
C LEU A 265 -0.32 -23.45 -13.31
N VAL A 266 -1.58 -23.16 -13.61
CA VAL A 266 -1.96 -22.15 -14.61
C VAL A 266 -2.29 -20.85 -13.90
N VAL A 267 -1.52 -19.80 -14.22
CA VAL A 267 -1.70 -18.42 -13.74
C VAL A 267 -2.26 -17.59 -14.89
N CYS A 268 -3.39 -16.93 -14.68
CA CYS A 268 -4.01 -16.07 -15.68
C CYS A 268 -4.06 -14.61 -15.19
N ALA A 269 -3.41 -13.71 -15.90
CA ALA A 269 -3.61 -12.27 -15.74
C ALA A 269 -4.79 -11.85 -16.65
N THR A 270 -5.73 -11.07 -16.11
CA THR A 270 -6.98 -10.74 -16.84
C THR A 270 -7.58 -9.40 -16.41
N ASP A 271 -8.57 -8.94 -17.18
CA ASP A 271 -9.35 -7.73 -16.95
C ASP A 271 -10.77 -8.07 -16.48
N LEU A 272 -11.13 -7.63 -15.26
CA LEU A 272 -12.45 -7.89 -14.67
C LEU A 272 -13.61 -7.37 -15.52
N LEU A 273 -13.44 -6.26 -16.23
CA LEU A 273 -14.49 -5.73 -17.09
C LEU A 273 -14.73 -6.64 -18.30
N ALA A 274 -13.65 -7.12 -18.93
CA ALA A 274 -13.71 -8.08 -20.02
C ALA A 274 -14.42 -9.38 -19.60
N LEU A 275 -14.20 -9.83 -18.37
CA LEU A 275 -14.83 -11.04 -17.82
C LEU A 275 -16.36 -10.95 -17.67
N THR A 276 -16.95 -9.79 -17.80
CA THR A 276 -18.43 -9.70 -17.89
C THR A 276 -18.95 -10.21 -19.24
N MET A 277 -18.10 -10.26 -20.26
CA MET A 277 -18.42 -10.72 -21.62
C MET A 277 -17.70 -12.01 -22.00
N LEU A 278 -16.54 -12.28 -21.40
CA LEU A 278 -15.69 -13.41 -21.71
C LEU A 278 -15.84 -14.53 -20.69
N LYS A 279 -15.71 -15.79 -21.17
CA LYS A 279 -15.68 -16.98 -20.32
C LYS A 279 -14.59 -16.82 -19.25
N PRO A 280 -14.94 -16.91 -17.96
CA PRO A 280 -13.99 -16.63 -16.87
C PRO A 280 -12.89 -17.69 -16.77
N PRO A 281 -11.68 -17.32 -16.34
CA PRO A 281 -10.53 -18.22 -16.27
C PRO A 281 -10.75 -19.46 -15.38
N GLY A 282 -11.51 -19.35 -14.30
CA GLY A 282 -11.84 -20.50 -13.46
C GLY A 282 -12.58 -21.62 -14.22
N GLU A 283 -13.39 -21.27 -15.23
CA GLU A 283 -14.17 -22.23 -16.01
C GLU A 283 -13.38 -22.98 -17.09
N TRP A 284 -12.21 -22.48 -17.47
CA TRP A 284 -11.31 -23.18 -18.42
C TRP A 284 -10.04 -23.72 -17.77
N GLY A 285 -9.95 -23.70 -16.42
CA GLY A 285 -8.93 -24.42 -15.68
C GLY A 285 -7.76 -23.59 -15.15
N ALA A 286 -7.88 -22.27 -15.00
CA ALA A 286 -6.89 -21.49 -14.28
C ALA A 286 -6.87 -21.87 -12.79
N ASP A 287 -5.68 -22.01 -12.20
CA ASP A 287 -5.49 -22.25 -10.75
C ASP A 287 -5.37 -20.96 -9.96
N ILE A 288 -4.83 -19.91 -10.60
CA ILE A 288 -4.60 -18.58 -10.05
C ILE A 288 -5.05 -17.57 -11.10
N VAL A 289 -5.91 -16.64 -10.69
CA VAL A 289 -6.38 -15.53 -11.54
C VAL A 289 -6.07 -14.21 -10.86
N LEU A 290 -5.45 -13.29 -11.60
CA LEU A 290 -5.00 -12.00 -11.09
C LEU A 290 -5.16 -10.91 -12.14
N GLY A 291 -4.99 -9.67 -11.73
CA GLY A 291 -5.05 -8.51 -12.62
C GLY A 291 -5.19 -7.23 -11.83
N ASN A 292 -5.55 -6.16 -12.52
CA ASN A 292 -5.74 -4.84 -11.93
C ASN A 292 -7.24 -4.53 -11.79
N SER A 293 -7.69 -4.10 -10.60
CA SER A 293 -9.08 -3.71 -10.36
C SER A 293 -9.39 -2.23 -10.67
N ALA A 294 -8.44 -1.48 -11.23
CA ALA A 294 -8.60 -0.03 -11.45
C ALA A 294 -9.75 0.34 -12.41
N ARG A 295 -10.14 -0.54 -13.35
CA ARG A 295 -11.32 -0.33 -14.20
C ARG A 295 -12.62 -0.14 -13.40
N PHE A 296 -12.63 -0.54 -12.15
CA PHE A 296 -13.76 -0.39 -11.24
C PHE A 296 -13.62 0.91 -10.42
N GLY A 297 -13.58 2.05 -11.12
CA GLY A 297 -13.67 3.37 -10.50
C GLY A 297 -12.42 3.85 -9.77
N VAL A 298 -11.22 3.44 -10.20
CA VAL A 298 -9.95 3.94 -9.63
C VAL A 298 -9.23 4.79 -10.66
N PRO A 299 -8.79 6.01 -10.31
CA PRO A 299 -8.06 6.89 -11.23
C PRO A 299 -6.74 6.29 -11.72
N SER A 300 -6.31 6.64 -12.94
CA SER A 300 -5.03 6.20 -13.52
C SER A 300 -3.81 6.65 -12.73
N GLY A 301 -3.81 7.92 -12.23
CA GLY A 301 -2.85 8.47 -11.29
C GLY A 301 -1.38 8.31 -11.67
N TYR A 302 -1.05 8.42 -12.96
CA TYR A 302 0.31 8.19 -13.48
C TYR A 302 0.92 6.83 -13.07
N GLY A 303 0.06 5.81 -12.93
CA GLY A 303 0.47 4.45 -12.61
C GLY A 303 -0.02 3.91 -11.26
N GLY A 304 -0.70 4.72 -10.49
CA GLY A 304 -1.29 4.25 -9.25
C GLY A 304 -1.31 5.27 -8.10
N PRO A 305 -1.77 4.80 -6.91
CA PRO A 305 -1.90 3.37 -6.49
C PRO A 305 -3.05 2.63 -7.19
N HIS A 306 -2.81 1.36 -7.53
CA HIS A 306 -3.81 0.46 -8.10
C HIS A 306 -3.88 -0.84 -7.29
N GLY A 307 -5.10 -1.28 -6.94
CA GLY A 307 -5.30 -2.56 -6.27
C GLY A 307 -5.25 -3.72 -7.28
N ALA A 308 -4.30 -4.63 -7.12
CA ALA A 308 -4.36 -5.89 -7.85
C ALA A 308 -5.32 -6.85 -7.14
N PHE A 309 -6.13 -7.58 -7.89
CA PHE A 309 -6.86 -8.72 -7.37
C PHE A 309 -6.04 -10.01 -7.54
N PHE A 310 -6.34 -10.98 -6.68
CA PHE A 310 -5.68 -12.28 -6.70
C PHE A 310 -6.65 -13.33 -6.15
N ALA A 311 -7.04 -14.25 -7.03
CA ALA A 311 -7.98 -15.32 -6.71
C ALA A 311 -7.36 -16.68 -7.02
N VAL A 312 -7.73 -17.69 -6.24
CA VAL A 312 -7.15 -19.02 -6.33
C VAL A 312 -8.21 -20.11 -6.17
N SER A 313 -7.89 -21.31 -6.65
CA SER A 313 -8.65 -22.51 -6.31
C SER A 313 -8.50 -22.86 -4.82
N ASP A 314 -9.51 -23.46 -4.21
CA ASP A 314 -9.56 -23.73 -2.75
C ASP A 314 -8.33 -24.49 -2.23
N LYS A 315 -7.78 -25.41 -3.00
CA LYS A 315 -6.54 -26.15 -2.68
C LYS A 315 -5.32 -25.25 -2.41
N LEU A 316 -5.33 -23.99 -2.90
CA LEU A 316 -4.22 -23.06 -2.82
C LEU A 316 -4.39 -21.98 -1.71
N LYS A 317 -5.55 -21.87 -1.06
CA LYS A 317 -5.88 -20.81 -0.09
C LYS A 317 -4.86 -20.61 1.02
N ARG A 318 -4.20 -21.67 1.49
CA ARG A 318 -3.17 -21.60 2.54
C ARG A 318 -1.80 -21.12 2.03
N LYS A 319 -1.62 -20.98 0.71
CA LYS A 319 -0.40 -20.45 0.08
C LYS A 319 -0.60 -19.06 -0.49
N MET A 320 -1.83 -18.60 -0.60
CA MET A 320 -2.19 -17.29 -1.18
C MET A 320 -1.58 -16.15 -0.36
N PRO A 321 -0.87 -15.17 -0.98
CA PRO A 321 -0.36 -13.98 -0.30
C PRO A 321 -1.49 -12.97 0.00
N GLY A 322 -1.17 -11.93 0.79
CA GLY A 322 -2.09 -10.84 1.09
C GLY A 322 -3.12 -11.17 2.18
N ARG A 323 -3.95 -10.20 2.53
CA ARG A 323 -4.95 -10.33 3.58
C ARG A 323 -6.19 -11.06 3.06
N LEU A 324 -6.81 -11.85 3.92
CA LEU A 324 -8.05 -12.54 3.66
C LEU A 324 -9.06 -12.18 4.74
N ILE A 325 -10.23 -11.73 4.33
CA ILE A 325 -11.33 -11.42 5.24
C ILE A 325 -12.25 -12.62 5.29
N GLY A 326 -12.63 -13.01 6.49
CA GLY A 326 -13.60 -14.08 6.72
C GLY A 326 -14.78 -13.63 7.56
N ARG A 327 -15.90 -14.30 7.38
CA ARG A 327 -17.07 -14.18 8.25
C ARG A 327 -16.85 -15.01 9.51
N SER A 328 -17.37 -14.53 10.63
CA SER A 328 -17.38 -15.19 11.92
C SER A 328 -18.64 -14.78 12.66
N ARG A 329 -18.64 -14.99 13.99
CA ARG A 329 -19.64 -14.49 14.92
C ARG A 329 -18.97 -13.79 16.08
N ASP A 330 -19.71 -12.95 16.76
CA ASP A 330 -19.25 -12.37 18.03
C ASP A 330 -19.64 -13.26 19.23
N ALA A 331 -19.26 -12.82 20.43
CA ALA A 331 -19.57 -13.53 21.68
C ALA A 331 -21.07 -13.63 22.00
N MET A 332 -21.93 -12.87 21.30
CA MET A 332 -23.39 -12.96 21.41
C MET A 332 -23.99 -13.87 20.33
N GLY A 333 -23.16 -14.43 19.43
CA GLY A 333 -23.59 -15.26 18.31
C GLY A 333 -23.98 -14.48 17.06
N LEU A 334 -23.87 -13.14 17.06
CA LEU A 334 -24.21 -12.30 15.93
C LEU A 334 -23.11 -12.32 14.84
N PRO A 335 -23.47 -12.15 13.56
CA PRO A 335 -22.49 -12.13 12.47
C PRO A 335 -21.43 -11.05 12.66
N ALA A 336 -20.18 -11.39 12.40
CA ALA A 336 -19.03 -10.49 12.47
C ALA A 336 -17.98 -10.84 11.41
N TYR A 337 -17.18 -9.85 11.01
CA TYR A 337 -16.09 -10.02 10.06
C TYR A 337 -14.74 -9.93 10.76
N ARG A 338 -13.71 -10.59 10.22
CA ARG A 338 -12.35 -10.61 10.77
C ARG A 338 -11.30 -10.91 9.70
N LEU A 339 -10.02 -10.67 10.02
CA LEU A 339 -8.91 -11.22 9.24
C LEU A 339 -8.82 -12.73 9.45
N ALA A 340 -8.80 -13.49 8.36
CA ALA A 340 -8.79 -14.96 8.39
C ALA A 340 -7.40 -15.53 8.02
N LEU A 341 -7.12 -16.77 8.46
CA LEU A 341 -5.90 -17.51 8.13
C LEU A 341 -4.59 -16.74 8.38
N GLN A 342 -4.49 -15.95 9.45
CA GLN A 342 -3.32 -15.12 9.76
C GLN A 342 -2.02 -15.90 9.91
N THR A 343 -2.07 -17.19 10.25
CA THR A 343 -0.90 -18.07 10.42
C THR A 343 -0.05 -18.25 9.17
N ARG A 344 -0.56 -17.89 7.97
CA ARG A 344 0.18 -17.91 6.71
C ARG A 344 1.00 -16.64 6.46
N GLU A 345 0.81 -15.59 7.25
CA GLU A 345 1.39 -14.28 7.03
C GLU A 345 2.86 -14.19 7.45
N GLN A 346 3.59 -13.23 6.88
CA GLN A 346 5.04 -13.08 7.05
C GLN A 346 5.46 -12.78 8.49
N HIS A 347 4.62 -12.07 9.28
CA HIS A 347 4.96 -11.77 10.68
C HIS A 347 4.95 -13.02 11.58
N ILE A 348 4.26 -14.09 11.17
CA ILE A 348 4.27 -15.40 11.83
C ILE A 348 5.35 -16.29 11.21
N ARG A 349 5.46 -16.33 9.89
CA ARG A 349 6.37 -17.25 9.18
C ARG A 349 7.82 -16.78 9.13
N ARG A 350 8.08 -15.45 9.17
CA ARG A 350 9.41 -14.85 9.14
C ARG A 350 10.25 -15.37 7.94
N GLU A 351 11.42 -15.97 8.20
CA GLU A 351 12.31 -16.56 7.18
C GLU A 351 11.71 -17.75 6.40
N LYS A 352 10.59 -18.30 6.84
CA LYS A 352 9.84 -19.34 6.12
C LYS A 352 8.75 -18.78 5.22
N ALA A 353 8.57 -17.46 5.21
CA ALA A 353 7.60 -16.81 4.34
C ALA A 353 8.09 -16.82 2.89
N THR A 354 7.17 -16.98 1.96
CA THR A 354 7.42 -16.94 0.51
C THR A 354 7.01 -15.61 -0.11
N SER A 355 6.40 -14.74 0.69
CA SER A 355 5.98 -13.39 0.33
C SER A 355 6.23 -12.44 1.51
N ASN A 356 6.60 -11.20 1.24
CA ASN A 356 6.78 -10.15 2.24
C ASN A 356 5.57 -9.21 2.34
N ILE A 357 4.49 -9.46 1.61
CA ILE A 357 3.30 -8.60 1.61
C ILE A 357 2.72 -8.52 3.02
N CYS A 358 2.68 -7.31 3.57
CA CYS A 358 2.16 -7.00 4.90
C CYS A 358 0.76 -6.38 4.79
N THR A 359 0.67 -5.35 3.99
CA THR A 359 -0.55 -4.62 3.65
C THR A 359 -0.65 -4.49 2.14
N SER A 360 -1.81 -4.07 1.63
CA SER A 360 -2.08 -4.03 0.21
C SER A 360 -2.69 -2.68 -0.21
N GLN A 361 -3.71 -2.66 -1.02
CA GLN A 361 -4.36 -1.45 -1.55
C GLN A 361 -5.83 -1.41 -1.08
N ALA A 362 -6.04 -1.41 0.25
CA ALA A 362 -7.38 -1.59 0.81
C ALA A 362 -8.36 -0.48 0.42
N LEU A 363 -7.94 0.80 0.38
CA LEU A 363 -8.83 1.90 -0.05
C LEU A 363 -9.32 1.69 -1.48
N LEU A 364 -8.43 1.27 -2.38
CA LEU A 364 -8.76 1.06 -3.79
C LEU A 364 -9.61 -0.19 -3.98
N ALA A 365 -9.38 -1.23 -3.18
CA ALA A 365 -10.24 -2.41 -3.13
C ALA A 365 -11.66 -2.03 -2.66
N ASN A 366 -11.78 -1.18 -1.64
CA ASN A 366 -13.07 -0.65 -1.20
C ASN A 366 -13.75 0.17 -2.30
N MET A 367 -13.01 1.04 -3.00
CA MET A 367 -13.56 1.81 -4.13
C MET A 367 -14.07 0.89 -5.25
N ALA A 368 -13.30 -0.14 -5.61
CA ALA A 368 -13.68 -1.10 -6.64
C ALA A 368 -14.92 -1.93 -6.23
N ALA A 369 -15.00 -2.35 -4.97
CA ALA A 369 -16.19 -3.00 -4.43
C ALA A 369 -17.42 -2.09 -4.49
N MET A 370 -17.28 -0.82 -4.08
CA MET A 370 -18.35 0.17 -4.12
C MET A 370 -18.81 0.47 -5.56
N TYR A 371 -17.88 0.49 -6.52
CA TYR A 371 -18.21 0.62 -7.94
C TYR A 371 -19.09 -0.54 -8.42
N ALA A 372 -18.71 -1.77 -8.06
CA ALA A 372 -19.51 -2.95 -8.40
C ALA A 372 -20.89 -2.95 -7.71
N VAL A 373 -20.96 -2.50 -6.46
CA VAL A 373 -22.23 -2.36 -5.70
C VAL A 373 -23.13 -1.30 -6.34
N TYR A 374 -22.55 -0.18 -6.81
CA TYR A 374 -23.30 0.93 -7.38
C TYR A 374 -23.85 0.62 -8.78
N HIS A 375 -23.01 0.04 -9.65
CA HIS A 375 -23.42 -0.30 -11.03
C HIS A 375 -24.23 -1.61 -11.11
N GLY A 376 -23.98 -2.55 -10.23
CA GLY A 376 -24.53 -3.89 -10.28
C GLY A 376 -24.11 -4.69 -11.52
N PRO A 377 -24.51 -5.95 -11.62
CA PRO A 377 -24.13 -6.82 -12.76
C PRO A 377 -24.57 -6.25 -14.11
N THR A 378 -25.76 -5.68 -14.19
CA THR A 378 -26.31 -5.11 -15.43
C THR A 378 -25.55 -3.85 -15.86
N GLY A 379 -25.26 -2.93 -14.94
CA GLY A 379 -24.53 -1.69 -15.25
C GLY A 379 -23.10 -1.96 -15.70
N ILE A 380 -22.38 -2.87 -15.04
CA ILE A 380 -21.02 -3.24 -15.44
C ILE A 380 -21.03 -3.90 -16.83
N ARG A 381 -22.01 -4.78 -17.12
CA ARG A 381 -22.20 -5.39 -18.43
C ARG A 381 -22.42 -4.34 -19.52
N GLN A 382 -23.27 -3.35 -19.28
CA GLN A 382 -23.54 -2.25 -20.21
C GLN A 382 -22.28 -1.41 -20.51
N ILE A 383 -21.44 -1.18 -19.49
CA ILE A 383 -20.14 -0.51 -19.66
C ILE A 383 -19.24 -1.34 -20.59
N ALA A 384 -19.11 -2.64 -20.34
CA ALA A 384 -18.32 -3.53 -21.17
C ALA A 384 -18.82 -3.60 -22.64
N GLU A 385 -20.11 -3.71 -22.82
CA GLU A 385 -20.76 -3.75 -24.14
C GLU A 385 -20.57 -2.45 -24.92
N LYS A 386 -20.61 -1.30 -24.24
CA LYS A 386 -20.30 0.01 -24.84
C LYS A 386 -18.86 0.05 -25.34
N VAL A 387 -17.90 -0.31 -24.47
CA VAL A 387 -16.48 -0.32 -24.82
C VAL A 387 -16.22 -1.24 -26.02
N HIS A 388 -16.72 -2.48 -25.96
CA HIS A 388 -16.61 -3.44 -27.04
C HIS A 388 -17.26 -2.95 -28.35
N SER A 389 -18.47 -2.38 -28.28
CA SER A 389 -19.16 -1.83 -29.44
C SER A 389 -18.39 -0.68 -30.09
N PHE A 390 -17.82 0.23 -29.28
CA PHE A 390 -17.00 1.33 -29.81
C PHE A 390 -15.72 0.82 -30.48
N THR A 391 -15.11 -0.26 -29.96
CA THR A 391 -13.95 -0.91 -30.58
C THR A 391 -14.30 -1.50 -31.95
N LYS A 392 -15.46 -2.15 -32.08
CA LYS A 392 -15.99 -2.65 -33.36
C LYS A 392 -16.27 -1.52 -34.37
N VAL A 393 -16.88 -0.43 -33.91
CA VAL A 393 -17.16 0.75 -34.74
C VAL A 393 -15.86 1.40 -35.23
N LEU A 394 -14.85 1.56 -34.35
CA LEU A 394 -13.53 2.08 -34.71
C LEU A 394 -12.94 1.25 -35.86
N LEU A 395 -12.85 -0.06 -35.71
CA LEU A 395 -12.27 -0.93 -36.72
C LEU A 395 -13.00 -0.80 -38.05
N SER A 396 -14.32 -0.95 -38.05
CA SER A 396 -15.15 -0.82 -39.26
C SER A 396 -14.99 0.51 -39.96
N ALA A 397 -14.85 1.62 -39.22
CA ALA A 397 -14.70 2.95 -39.78
C ALA A 397 -13.33 3.21 -40.40
N ILE A 398 -12.26 2.57 -39.89
CA ILE A 398 -10.89 2.79 -40.42
C ILE A 398 -10.50 1.78 -41.50
N GLU A 399 -11.18 0.66 -41.64
CA GLU A 399 -10.90 -0.35 -42.69
C GLU A 399 -11.00 0.22 -44.12
N PRO A 400 -11.95 1.12 -44.49
CA PRO A 400 -12.00 1.75 -45.80
C PRO A 400 -10.80 2.66 -46.07
N PHE A 401 -10.05 3.09 -45.05
CA PHE A 401 -8.84 3.90 -45.20
C PHE A 401 -7.59 3.06 -45.48
N GLY A 402 -7.71 1.71 -45.48
CA GLY A 402 -6.60 0.80 -45.69
C GLY A 402 -5.96 0.26 -44.39
N TYR A 403 -6.57 0.47 -43.25
CA TYR A 403 -6.13 -0.12 -41.98
C TYR A 403 -6.74 -1.51 -41.79
N ARG A 404 -6.01 -2.40 -41.10
CA ARG A 404 -6.47 -3.76 -40.79
C ARG A 404 -6.06 -4.12 -39.37
N ALA A 405 -6.98 -4.69 -38.59
CA ALA A 405 -6.60 -5.30 -37.31
C ALA A 405 -5.74 -6.55 -37.55
N GLN A 406 -4.70 -6.73 -36.79
CA GLN A 406 -3.87 -7.95 -36.76
C GLN A 406 -4.52 -9.02 -35.88
N ASN A 407 -5.25 -8.62 -34.85
CA ASN A 407 -6.04 -9.49 -33.99
C ASN A 407 -7.47 -9.61 -34.54
N THR A 408 -7.92 -10.86 -34.76
CA THR A 408 -9.27 -11.17 -35.30
C THR A 408 -10.32 -11.29 -34.22
N THR A 409 -9.91 -11.52 -33.00
CA THR A 409 -10.74 -11.57 -31.79
C THR A 409 -10.28 -10.46 -30.84
N PHE A 410 -11.18 -9.74 -30.21
CA PHE A 410 -10.84 -8.67 -29.28
C PHE A 410 -12.01 -8.31 -28.38
N PHE A 411 -11.68 -7.69 -27.24
CA PHE A 411 -12.64 -7.02 -26.37
C PHE A 411 -12.62 -5.48 -26.61
N ASP A 412 -11.54 -4.83 -26.25
CA ASP A 412 -11.36 -3.37 -26.23
C ASP A 412 -10.06 -2.90 -26.92
N THR A 413 -9.18 -3.84 -27.26
CA THR A 413 -7.83 -3.56 -27.75
C THR A 413 -7.66 -4.05 -29.19
N LEU A 414 -7.14 -3.15 -30.04
CA LEU A 414 -6.79 -3.46 -31.43
C LEU A 414 -5.30 -3.23 -31.67
N THR A 415 -4.64 -4.19 -32.28
CA THR A 415 -3.33 -3.99 -32.92
C THR A 415 -3.55 -3.78 -34.42
N ILE A 416 -3.35 -2.55 -34.88
CA ILE A 416 -3.73 -2.08 -36.21
C ILE A 416 -2.51 -2.02 -37.12
N GLY A 417 -2.51 -2.81 -38.18
CA GLY A 417 -1.54 -2.73 -39.27
C GLY A 417 -1.77 -1.49 -40.11
N VAL A 418 -0.69 -0.71 -40.37
CA VAL A 418 -0.77 0.59 -41.02
C VAL A 418 -0.08 0.63 -42.41
N LYS A 419 0.58 -0.47 -42.83
CA LYS A 419 1.43 -0.52 -44.01
C LYS A 419 0.72 -0.12 -45.29
N GLU A 420 -0.54 -0.53 -45.46
CA GLU A 420 -1.33 -0.20 -46.69
C GLU A 420 -1.85 1.22 -46.69
N ALA A 421 -2.17 1.77 -45.50
CA ALA A 421 -2.73 3.12 -45.36
C ALA A 421 -1.68 4.22 -45.36
N THR A 422 -0.61 4.06 -44.54
CA THR A 422 0.34 5.15 -44.24
C THR A 422 1.80 4.76 -44.48
N ARG A 423 2.10 3.51 -44.77
CA ARG A 423 3.43 2.84 -44.82
C ARG A 423 4.14 2.72 -43.49
N THR A 424 4.04 3.70 -42.58
CA THR A 424 4.70 3.68 -41.26
C THR A 424 3.73 4.11 -40.16
N SER A 425 3.94 3.55 -38.95
CA SER A 425 3.20 3.90 -37.75
C SER A 425 3.46 5.35 -37.31
N GLN A 426 4.61 5.92 -37.67
CA GLN A 426 4.96 7.30 -37.31
C GLN A 426 3.98 8.33 -37.86
N ALA A 427 3.41 8.11 -39.05
CA ALA A 427 2.39 9.01 -39.60
C ALA A 427 1.13 9.08 -38.72
N VAL A 428 0.70 7.90 -38.20
CA VAL A 428 -0.45 7.81 -37.28
C VAL A 428 -0.12 8.47 -35.94
N HIS A 429 1.05 8.21 -35.39
CA HIS A 429 1.49 8.83 -34.12
C HIS A 429 1.61 10.36 -34.23
N THR A 430 2.06 10.86 -35.37
CA THR A 430 2.12 12.30 -35.62
C THR A 430 0.72 12.94 -35.68
N ALA A 431 -0.21 12.32 -36.42
CA ALA A 431 -1.61 12.77 -36.45
C ALA A 431 -2.28 12.69 -35.05
N ALA A 432 -2.02 11.63 -34.31
CA ALA A 432 -2.52 11.45 -32.94
C ALA A 432 -2.00 12.55 -31.99
N SER A 433 -0.70 12.83 -32.03
CA SER A 433 -0.08 13.88 -31.21
C SER A 433 -0.67 15.26 -31.50
N LEU A 434 -0.90 15.59 -32.79
CA LEU A 434 -1.53 16.83 -33.18
C LEU A 434 -2.97 16.96 -32.72
N ALA A 435 -3.66 15.83 -32.56
CA ALA A 435 -5.03 15.74 -32.05
C ALA A 435 -5.12 15.63 -30.53
N GLY A 436 -3.99 15.66 -29.79
CA GLY A 436 -3.99 15.48 -28.35
C GLY A 436 -4.33 14.04 -27.91
N VAL A 437 -3.90 13.05 -28.69
CA VAL A 437 -4.18 11.61 -28.49
C VAL A 437 -2.89 10.82 -28.33
N ASN A 438 -2.86 9.91 -27.39
CA ASN A 438 -1.79 8.92 -27.18
C ASN A 438 -2.22 7.55 -27.65
N LEU A 439 -1.41 6.92 -28.52
CA LEU A 439 -1.57 5.55 -28.99
C LEU A 439 -0.37 4.71 -28.59
N ARG A 440 -0.56 3.40 -28.42
CA ARG A 440 0.54 2.48 -28.11
C ARG A 440 1.45 2.30 -29.33
N ARG A 441 2.76 2.46 -29.14
CA ARG A 441 3.77 2.08 -30.12
C ARG A 441 3.98 0.57 -30.08
N VAL A 442 3.72 -0.12 -31.18
CA VAL A 442 3.91 -1.58 -31.29
C VAL A 442 5.12 -1.89 -32.17
N THR A 443 5.04 -1.55 -33.46
CA THR A 443 6.15 -1.68 -34.42
C THR A 443 6.16 -0.48 -35.38
N ASP A 444 7.14 -0.43 -36.30
CA ASP A 444 7.17 0.59 -37.35
C ASP A 444 5.99 0.51 -38.33
N THR A 445 5.27 -0.62 -38.33
CA THR A 445 4.14 -0.88 -39.22
C THR A 445 2.84 -1.22 -38.51
N SER A 446 2.79 -1.06 -37.18
CA SER A 446 1.58 -1.28 -36.40
C SER A 446 1.46 -0.35 -35.20
N VAL A 447 0.23 0.01 -34.86
CA VAL A 447 -0.14 0.80 -33.67
C VAL A 447 -1.15 0.03 -32.82
N GLY A 448 -1.06 0.17 -31.50
CA GLY A 448 -2.05 -0.35 -30.57
C GLY A 448 -3.05 0.72 -30.15
N VAL A 449 -4.31 0.31 -30.02
CA VAL A 449 -5.41 1.18 -29.57
C VAL A 449 -6.26 0.40 -28.57
N THR A 450 -6.41 0.94 -27.35
CA THR A 450 -7.27 0.36 -26.33
C THR A 450 -8.33 1.38 -25.92
N LEU A 451 -9.59 1.00 -25.96
CA LEU A 451 -10.71 1.84 -25.53
C LEU A 451 -11.08 1.55 -24.07
N ASP A 452 -11.66 2.55 -23.41
CA ASP A 452 -12.16 2.42 -22.05
C ASP A 452 -13.54 3.10 -21.88
N GLU A 453 -14.12 3.03 -20.68
CA GLU A 453 -15.47 3.57 -20.43
C GLU A 453 -15.58 5.09 -20.57
N SER A 454 -14.45 5.82 -20.46
CA SER A 454 -14.40 7.28 -20.56
C SER A 454 -14.58 7.78 -21.98
N VAL A 455 -14.52 6.89 -22.99
CA VAL A 455 -14.66 7.25 -24.39
C VAL A 455 -16.08 7.66 -24.70
N THR A 456 -16.25 8.89 -25.22
CA THR A 456 -17.52 9.42 -25.71
C THR A 456 -17.67 9.18 -27.22
N PRO A 457 -18.88 9.32 -27.80
CA PRO A 457 -19.04 9.31 -29.25
C PRO A 457 -18.17 10.35 -29.97
N SER A 458 -17.97 11.53 -29.38
CA SER A 458 -17.10 12.58 -29.94
C SER A 458 -15.63 12.17 -29.91
N ASP A 459 -15.16 11.51 -28.83
CA ASP A 459 -13.81 10.98 -28.74
C ASP A 459 -13.57 9.88 -29.79
N LEU A 460 -14.56 9.02 -30.02
CA LEU A 460 -14.50 7.98 -31.05
C LEU A 460 -14.35 8.58 -32.45
N VAL A 461 -15.14 9.59 -32.77
CA VAL A 461 -15.02 10.34 -34.05
C VAL A 461 -13.64 10.98 -34.17
N ALA A 462 -13.16 11.64 -33.10
CA ALA A 462 -11.83 12.25 -33.09
C ALA A 462 -10.73 11.22 -33.35
N LEU A 463 -10.81 10.05 -32.71
CA LEU A 463 -9.88 8.96 -32.92
C LEU A 463 -9.92 8.40 -34.33
N ILE A 464 -11.10 8.17 -34.91
CA ILE A 464 -11.26 7.77 -36.33
C ILE A 464 -10.62 8.80 -37.24
N ASN A 465 -10.80 10.09 -36.96
CA ASN A 465 -10.24 11.18 -37.75
C ASN A 465 -8.72 11.31 -37.62
N VAL A 466 -8.08 10.83 -36.56
CA VAL A 466 -6.64 10.66 -36.51
C VAL A 466 -6.17 9.70 -37.61
N PHE A 467 -6.84 8.57 -37.79
CA PHE A 467 -6.51 7.57 -38.83
C PHE A 467 -6.84 8.10 -40.22
N ALA A 468 -7.97 8.76 -40.41
CA ALA A 468 -8.34 9.39 -41.67
C ALA A 468 -7.28 10.42 -42.10
N SER A 469 -6.90 11.33 -41.19
CA SER A 469 -5.90 12.37 -41.45
C SER A 469 -4.54 11.78 -41.79
N ALA A 470 -4.08 10.77 -41.05
CA ALA A 470 -2.81 10.09 -41.33
C ALA A 470 -2.78 9.42 -42.72
N ALA A 471 -3.91 8.88 -43.17
CA ALA A 471 -4.08 8.27 -44.51
C ALA A 471 -4.44 9.26 -45.61
N GLY A 472 -4.58 10.56 -45.35
CA GLY A 472 -5.02 11.56 -46.33
C GLY A 472 -6.44 11.34 -46.84
N LYS A 473 -7.33 10.84 -46.00
CA LYS A 473 -8.72 10.54 -46.29
C LYS A 473 -9.66 11.62 -45.73
N PRO A 474 -10.89 11.73 -46.27
CA PRO A 474 -11.91 12.63 -45.71
C PRO A 474 -12.19 12.32 -44.24
N LEU A 475 -12.53 13.37 -43.48
CA LEU A 475 -12.94 13.22 -42.09
C LEU A 475 -14.33 12.62 -41.99
N THR A 476 -14.56 11.80 -40.99
CA THR A 476 -15.83 11.14 -40.70
C THR A 476 -16.63 11.92 -39.65
N SER A 477 -17.94 11.92 -39.78
CA SER A 477 -18.87 12.49 -38.81
C SER A 477 -19.60 11.40 -38.01
N LEU A 478 -20.19 11.77 -36.87
CA LEU A 478 -20.91 10.82 -36.01
C LEU A 478 -22.07 10.10 -36.75
N ASN A 479 -22.76 10.82 -37.62
CA ASN A 479 -23.91 10.27 -38.34
C ASN A 479 -23.54 9.21 -39.42
N GLU A 480 -22.25 9.10 -39.73
CA GLU A 480 -21.75 8.10 -40.69
C GLU A 480 -21.32 6.80 -40.01
N LEU A 481 -21.30 6.78 -38.68
CA LEU A 481 -20.89 5.59 -37.91
C LEU A 481 -22.02 4.57 -37.83
N THR A 482 -21.68 3.32 -38.05
CA THR A 482 -22.61 2.18 -37.93
C THR A 482 -22.00 1.11 -37.06
N LEU A 483 -22.82 0.49 -36.22
CA LEU A 483 -22.40 -0.63 -35.38
C LEU A 483 -22.43 -1.93 -36.23
N PRO A 484 -21.28 -2.62 -36.40
CA PRO A 484 -21.27 -3.94 -37.07
C PRO A 484 -22.08 -4.99 -36.32
N GLY A 485 -22.88 -5.75 -37.05
CA GLY A 485 -23.78 -6.78 -36.48
C GLY A 485 -23.06 -8.08 -36.04
N SER A 486 -21.85 -8.36 -36.57
CA SER A 486 -21.11 -9.61 -36.27
C SER A 486 -20.46 -9.58 -34.88
N SER A 487 -20.53 -10.73 -34.17
CA SER A 487 -19.69 -10.95 -32.98
C SER A 487 -18.25 -11.22 -33.41
N VAL A 488 -17.28 -10.67 -32.69
CA VAL A 488 -15.84 -10.95 -32.84
C VAL A 488 -15.31 -11.78 -31.67
N ILE A 489 -16.14 -12.03 -30.66
CA ILE A 489 -15.84 -12.95 -29.56
C ILE A 489 -16.31 -14.32 -30.01
N PRO A 490 -15.45 -15.36 -29.99
CA PRO A 490 -15.87 -16.74 -30.28
C PRO A 490 -16.95 -17.18 -29.30
N SER A 491 -18.01 -17.85 -29.79
CA SER A 491 -19.14 -18.29 -28.95
C SER A 491 -18.70 -19.24 -27.82
N THR A 492 -17.60 -19.98 -28.00
CA THR A 492 -17.01 -20.85 -26.96
C THR A 492 -16.33 -20.07 -25.85
N LEU A 493 -16.01 -18.79 -26.08
CA LEU A 493 -15.36 -17.90 -25.14
C LEU A 493 -16.28 -16.76 -24.66
N GLU A 494 -17.54 -16.74 -25.10
CA GLU A 494 -18.56 -15.85 -24.53
C GLU A 494 -18.95 -16.31 -23.14
N ARG A 495 -19.14 -15.35 -22.22
CA ARG A 495 -19.63 -15.65 -20.88
C ARG A 495 -21.11 -16.01 -20.91
N VAL A 496 -21.42 -17.19 -20.39
CA VAL A 496 -22.79 -17.68 -20.20
C VAL A 496 -23.17 -17.80 -18.71
N SER A 497 -22.17 -17.85 -17.83
CA SER A 497 -22.39 -17.97 -16.40
C SER A 497 -22.85 -16.65 -15.78
N GLU A 498 -23.75 -16.73 -14.83
CA GLU A 498 -24.18 -15.61 -13.99
C GLU A 498 -23.04 -15.11 -13.12
N TYR A 499 -23.08 -13.82 -12.76
CA TYR A 499 -22.12 -13.21 -11.83
C TYR A 499 -22.81 -12.15 -10.96
N LEU A 500 -22.22 -11.88 -9.79
CA LEU A 500 -22.71 -10.93 -8.78
C LEU A 500 -24.20 -11.15 -8.38
N PRO A 501 -24.65 -12.40 -8.10
CA PRO A 501 -26.02 -12.65 -7.70
C PRO A 501 -26.34 -12.17 -6.28
N HIS A 502 -25.31 -11.85 -5.47
CA HIS A 502 -25.47 -11.49 -4.07
C HIS A 502 -26.26 -10.19 -3.91
N PRO A 503 -27.13 -10.09 -2.89
CA PRO A 503 -28.04 -8.96 -2.70
C PRO A 503 -27.36 -7.59 -2.64
N VAL A 504 -26.13 -7.51 -2.10
CA VAL A 504 -25.37 -6.26 -2.00
C VAL A 504 -25.10 -5.61 -3.37
N PHE A 505 -24.90 -6.41 -4.42
CA PHE A 505 -24.67 -5.93 -5.79
C PHE A 505 -25.95 -5.64 -6.56
N ASN A 506 -27.12 -5.88 -5.95
CA ASN A 506 -28.42 -5.74 -6.58
C ASN A 506 -29.37 -4.77 -5.85
N LYS A 507 -28.83 -3.96 -4.92
CA LYS A 507 -29.66 -3.11 -4.05
C LYS A 507 -29.32 -1.61 -4.13
N HIS A 508 -28.04 -1.22 -4.18
CA HIS A 508 -27.62 0.17 -3.92
C HIS A 508 -27.30 0.95 -5.21
N HIS A 509 -28.23 0.98 -6.17
CA HIS A 509 -28.01 1.55 -7.51
C HIS A 509 -28.35 3.04 -7.62
N SER A 510 -29.07 3.62 -6.66
CA SER A 510 -29.31 5.06 -6.61
C SER A 510 -28.22 5.77 -5.77
N GLU A 511 -27.94 7.04 -6.10
CA GLU A 511 -26.97 7.84 -5.32
C GLU A 511 -27.36 7.91 -3.84
N THR A 512 -28.64 8.07 -3.52
CA THR A 512 -29.15 8.10 -2.14
C THR A 512 -28.89 6.78 -1.40
N GLU A 513 -29.19 5.65 -2.04
CA GLU A 513 -28.96 4.32 -1.45
C GLU A 513 -27.46 4.08 -1.24
N MET A 514 -26.64 4.40 -2.23
CA MET A 514 -25.19 4.25 -2.17
C MET A 514 -24.57 5.13 -1.08
N LEU A 515 -24.98 6.39 -0.99
CA LEU A 515 -24.52 7.31 0.06
C LEU A 515 -24.83 6.78 1.46
N ARG A 516 -26.05 6.31 1.67
CA ARG A 516 -26.47 5.70 2.94
C ARG A 516 -25.68 4.44 3.28
N TYR A 517 -25.41 3.61 2.28
CA TYR A 517 -24.60 2.40 2.46
C TYR A 517 -23.16 2.74 2.85
N ILE A 518 -22.52 3.68 2.15
CA ILE A 518 -21.14 4.15 2.48
C ILE A 518 -21.11 4.67 3.93
N HIS A 519 -22.09 5.50 4.33
CA HIS A 519 -22.16 6.04 5.69
C HIS A 519 -22.43 4.96 6.74
N HIS A 520 -23.32 4.01 6.44
CA HIS A 520 -23.58 2.88 7.32
C HIS A 520 -22.31 2.07 7.60
N LEU A 521 -21.49 1.79 6.58
CA LEU A 521 -20.23 1.11 6.77
C LEU A 521 -19.24 1.97 7.56
N ALA A 522 -19.06 3.23 7.19
CA ALA A 522 -18.14 4.13 7.88
C ALA A 522 -18.45 4.28 9.38
N SER A 523 -19.74 4.27 9.76
CA SER A 523 -20.17 4.40 11.16
C SER A 523 -19.79 3.20 12.06
N LYS A 524 -19.35 2.09 11.47
CA LYS A 524 -18.91 0.89 12.20
C LYS A 524 -17.42 0.91 12.55
N ASP A 525 -16.68 1.92 12.07
CA ASP A 525 -15.22 1.91 12.05
C ASP A 525 -14.61 3.07 12.83
N ILE A 526 -13.55 2.81 13.59
CA ILE A 526 -12.68 3.86 14.12
C ILE A 526 -11.66 4.29 13.05
N GLY A 527 -11.57 5.60 12.83
CA GLY A 527 -10.51 6.29 12.11
C GLY A 527 -9.93 7.44 12.93
N LEU A 528 -8.91 8.14 12.41
CA LEU A 528 -8.30 9.30 13.09
C LEU A 528 -9.28 10.47 13.26
N VAL A 529 -10.44 10.43 12.63
CA VAL A 529 -11.53 11.41 12.84
C VAL A 529 -12.26 11.24 14.17
N HIS A 530 -12.06 10.11 14.86
CA HIS A 530 -12.71 9.81 16.15
C HIS A 530 -11.76 9.99 17.33
N SER A 531 -10.51 9.52 17.19
CA SER A 531 -9.52 9.51 18.26
C SER A 531 -8.12 9.25 17.70
N MET A 532 -7.11 9.45 18.52
CA MET A 532 -5.77 8.93 18.29
C MET A 532 -5.81 7.42 18.04
N ILE A 533 -4.99 6.96 17.09
CA ILE A 533 -4.74 5.54 16.85
C ILE A 533 -3.27 5.25 17.21
N PRO A 534 -2.97 4.81 18.43
CA PRO A 534 -1.61 4.75 18.97
C PRO A 534 -0.86 3.48 18.57
N LEU A 535 -0.90 3.12 17.30
CA LEU A 535 -0.25 1.91 16.77
C LEU A 535 1.27 2.11 16.67
N GLY A 536 2.01 1.47 17.58
CA GLY A 536 3.47 1.51 17.59
C GLY A 536 4.10 0.91 16.34
N SER A 537 5.16 1.58 15.88
CA SER A 537 5.89 1.40 14.63
C SER A 537 5.02 1.57 13.37
N CYS A 538 3.85 2.24 13.48
CA CYS A 538 2.94 2.51 12.36
C CYS A 538 2.76 4.01 12.07
N THR A 539 3.13 4.89 12.98
CA THR A 539 3.05 6.38 12.88
C THR A 539 1.72 6.87 12.30
N MET A 540 0.65 6.69 13.07
CA MET A 540 -0.72 7.06 12.66
C MET A 540 -0.97 8.56 12.93
N LYS A 541 -0.42 9.43 12.09
CA LYS A 541 -0.67 10.87 12.19
C LYS A 541 -1.83 11.32 11.31
N LEU A 542 -2.54 12.37 11.73
CA LEU A 542 -3.62 12.94 10.95
C LEU A 542 -3.07 13.53 9.64
N ASN A 543 -3.77 13.24 8.54
CA ASN A 543 -3.38 13.66 7.21
C ASN A 543 -3.83 15.09 6.92
N SER A 544 -2.98 15.88 6.29
CA SER A 544 -3.30 17.24 5.85
C SER A 544 -4.34 17.23 4.73
N THR A 545 -5.43 17.98 4.90
CA THR A 545 -6.43 18.16 3.84
C THR A 545 -5.83 18.86 2.62
N SER A 546 -5.00 19.90 2.84
CA SER A 546 -4.32 20.64 1.77
C SER A 546 -3.43 19.75 0.91
N SER A 547 -2.77 18.73 1.49
CA SER A 547 -1.95 17.79 0.73
C SER A 547 -2.78 16.80 -0.10
N MET A 548 -4.05 16.58 0.26
CA MET A 548 -4.94 15.62 -0.42
C MET A 548 -5.65 16.24 -1.64
N ILE A 549 -5.92 17.53 -1.63
CA ILE A 549 -6.73 18.22 -2.66
C ILE A 549 -6.18 18.03 -4.08
N PRO A 550 -4.88 18.16 -4.37
CA PRO A 550 -4.36 17.99 -5.74
C PRO A 550 -4.53 16.59 -6.32
N LEU A 551 -4.73 15.58 -5.48
CA LEU A 551 -4.79 14.17 -5.87
C LEU A 551 -5.91 13.88 -6.88
N THR A 552 -7.03 14.59 -6.79
CA THR A 552 -8.22 14.41 -7.62
C THR A 552 -8.28 15.37 -8.82
N TRP A 553 -7.29 16.27 -8.98
CA TRP A 553 -7.25 17.12 -10.15
C TRP A 553 -6.97 16.30 -11.40
N PRO A 554 -7.69 16.52 -12.51
CA PRO A 554 -7.52 15.73 -13.73
C PRO A 554 -6.08 15.71 -14.25
N GLU A 555 -5.35 16.81 -14.08
CA GLU A 555 -3.95 16.97 -14.51
C GLU A 555 -2.99 16.01 -13.79
N PHE A 556 -3.42 15.44 -12.67
CA PHE A 556 -2.68 14.41 -11.93
C PHE A 556 -3.40 13.05 -11.96
N SER A 557 -4.72 13.02 -11.78
CA SER A 557 -5.47 11.78 -11.67
C SER A 557 -5.65 11.02 -12.99
N ASN A 558 -5.69 11.73 -14.14
CA ASN A 558 -6.01 11.14 -15.44
C ASN A 558 -4.79 10.93 -16.35
N VAL A 559 -3.59 10.89 -15.81
CA VAL A 559 -2.35 10.70 -16.55
C VAL A 559 -2.01 9.22 -16.64
N HIS A 560 -1.75 8.74 -17.88
CA HIS A 560 -1.34 7.35 -18.12
C HIS A 560 0.16 7.16 -17.80
N PRO A 561 0.58 6.05 -17.15
CA PRO A 561 1.97 5.86 -16.70
C PRO A 561 3.02 5.77 -17.82
N PHE A 562 2.62 5.41 -19.03
CA PHE A 562 3.51 5.27 -20.20
C PHE A 562 3.41 6.43 -21.18
N THR A 563 2.85 7.54 -20.72
CA THR A 563 2.83 8.81 -21.45
C THR A 563 4.26 9.34 -21.62
N SER A 564 4.52 10.02 -22.75
CA SER A 564 5.84 10.60 -23.02
C SER A 564 6.21 11.71 -22.02
N TYR A 565 7.49 11.83 -21.71
CA TYR A 565 8.00 12.74 -20.69
C TYR A 565 7.68 14.23 -20.92
N ASP A 566 7.53 14.66 -22.19
CA ASP A 566 7.15 16.03 -22.53
C ASP A 566 5.71 16.38 -22.13
N GLN A 567 4.88 15.37 -21.85
CA GLN A 567 3.49 15.54 -21.40
C GLN A 567 3.34 15.56 -19.89
N VAL A 568 4.36 15.20 -19.12
CA VAL A 568 4.28 14.99 -17.65
C VAL A 568 5.33 15.80 -16.88
N GLN A 569 5.67 17.00 -17.38
CA GLN A 569 6.70 17.83 -16.77
C GLN A 569 6.38 18.25 -15.33
N GLY A 570 5.10 18.43 -15.01
CA GLY A 570 4.66 18.72 -13.64
C GLY A 570 4.92 17.54 -12.69
N TYR A 571 4.58 16.33 -13.08
CA TYR A 571 4.92 15.13 -12.30
C TYR A 571 6.43 14.96 -12.13
N ARG A 572 7.20 15.13 -13.21
CA ARG A 572 8.67 15.00 -13.16
C ARG A 572 9.28 16.00 -12.18
N ALA A 573 8.80 17.24 -12.17
CA ALA A 573 9.28 18.24 -11.22
C ALA A 573 8.99 17.84 -9.77
N ILE A 574 7.77 17.37 -9.47
CA ILE A 574 7.38 16.91 -8.13
C ILE A 574 8.21 15.70 -7.70
N ILE A 575 8.40 14.72 -8.58
CA ILE A 575 9.22 13.53 -8.33
C ILE A 575 10.66 13.95 -8.00
N GLN A 576 11.28 14.80 -8.82
CA GLN A 576 12.64 15.27 -8.60
C GLN A 576 12.80 16.10 -7.32
N GLU A 577 11.84 16.98 -7.02
CA GLU A 577 11.83 17.74 -5.77
C GLU A 577 11.72 16.80 -4.56
N LEU A 578 10.85 15.80 -4.61
CA LEU A 578 10.66 14.83 -3.54
C LEU A 578 11.92 13.96 -3.34
N GLU A 579 12.51 13.42 -4.42
CA GLU A 579 13.77 12.66 -4.36
C GLU A 579 14.89 13.49 -3.73
N THR A 580 15.01 14.75 -4.12
CA THR A 580 16.02 15.68 -3.56
C THR A 580 15.80 15.92 -2.06
N ASP A 581 14.56 16.15 -1.64
CA ASP A 581 14.25 16.40 -0.23
C ASP A 581 14.43 15.13 0.62
N LEU A 582 14.06 13.96 0.11
CA LEU A 582 14.32 12.68 0.78
C LEU A 582 15.82 12.40 0.94
N CYS A 583 16.63 12.71 -0.06
CA CYS A 583 18.09 12.60 0.05
C CYS A 583 18.67 13.53 1.12
N LYS A 584 18.19 14.79 1.22
CA LYS A 584 18.60 15.73 2.27
C LYS A 584 18.23 15.24 3.67
N ILE A 585 17.03 14.65 3.81
CA ILE A 585 16.51 14.14 5.08
C ILE A 585 17.30 12.91 5.53
N THR A 586 17.57 11.99 4.61
CA THR A 586 18.23 10.71 4.92
C THR A 586 19.75 10.76 4.92
N GLY A 587 20.34 11.82 4.34
CA GLY A 587 21.77 11.96 4.16
C GLY A 587 22.36 11.13 3.01
N PHE A 588 21.51 10.53 2.17
CA PHE A 588 21.92 9.70 1.05
C PHE A 588 22.10 10.47 -0.26
N HIS A 589 22.69 9.78 -1.25
CA HIS A 589 23.06 10.38 -2.54
C HIS A 589 21.92 10.38 -3.56
N ALA A 590 21.15 9.28 -3.64
CA ALA A 590 20.10 9.11 -4.64
C ALA A 590 18.87 8.39 -4.06
N ALA A 591 17.73 8.59 -4.69
CA ALA A 591 16.48 7.97 -4.31
C ALA A 591 15.78 7.29 -5.49
N SER A 592 14.93 6.31 -5.22
CA SER A 592 13.97 5.76 -6.16
C SER A 592 12.59 5.70 -5.52
N LEU A 593 11.61 6.28 -6.18
CA LEU A 593 10.20 6.31 -5.74
C LEU A 593 9.39 5.12 -6.28
N GLN A 594 10.02 4.20 -6.99
CA GLN A 594 9.35 3.09 -7.66
C GLN A 594 8.73 2.06 -6.71
N PRO A 595 9.34 1.67 -5.57
CA PRO A 595 8.73 0.64 -4.72
C PRO A 595 7.35 1.04 -4.21
N ASN A 596 6.37 0.16 -4.40
CA ASN A 596 4.95 0.42 -4.15
C ASN A 596 4.44 -0.13 -2.80
N SER A 597 5.33 -0.34 -1.85
CA SER A 597 5.06 -0.56 -0.42
C SER A 597 6.36 -0.50 0.38
N GLY A 598 6.29 -0.40 1.72
CA GLY A 598 7.48 -0.53 2.58
C GLY A 598 8.21 -1.85 2.35
N ALA A 599 7.48 -2.96 2.32
CA ALA A 599 8.05 -4.28 2.03
C ALA A 599 8.65 -4.38 0.62
N ALA A 600 8.07 -3.70 -0.39
CA ALA A 600 8.67 -3.59 -1.73
C ALA A 600 9.97 -2.78 -1.69
N GLY A 601 10.05 -1.75 -0.84
CA GLY A 601 11.28 -0.99 -0.58
C GLY A 601 12.36 -1.84 0.08
N GLU A 602 11.99 -2.67 1.07
CA GLU A 602 12.91 -3.64 1.68
C GLU A 602 13.50 -4.56 0.61
N TYR A 603 12.64 -5.17 -0.19
CA TYR A 603 13.04 -6.06 -1.27
C TYR A 603 13.92 -5.37 -2.31
N ALA A 604 13.53 -4.16 -2.75
CA ALA A 604 14.30 -3.38 -3.72
C ALA A 604 15.71 -3.03 -3.21
N GLY A 605 15.83 -2.56 -1.97
CA GLY A 605 17.11 -2.21 -1.37
C GLY A 605 18.05 -3.42 -1.22
N LEU A 606 17.52 -4.58 -0.84
CA LEU A 606 18.32 -5.82 -0.79
C LEU A 606 18.72 -6.30 -2.18
N CYS A 607 17.87 -6.13 -3.20
CA CYS A 607 18.23 -6.43 -4.59
C CYS A 607 19.31 -5.47 -5.12
N VAL A 608 19.29 -4.19 -4.72
CA VAL A 608 20.35 -3.22 -5.04
C VAL A 608 21.70 -3.67 -4.44
N ILE A 609 21.71 -4.09 -3.17
CA ILE A 609 22.91 -4.66 -2.52
C ILE A 609 23.42 -5.89 -3.28
N ARG A 610 22.52 -6.78 -3.66
CA ARG A 610 22.92 -7.96 -4.47
C ARG A 610 23.51 -7.59 -5.82
N ALA A 611 22.86 -6.67 -6.54
CA ALA A 611 23.36 -6.19 -7.83
C ALA A 611 24.75 -5.55 -7.71
N TYR A 612 25.00 -4.81 -6.63
CA TYR A 612 26.33 -4.27 -6.30
C TYR A 612 27.38 -5.39 -6.13
N HIS A 613 27.12 -6.40 -5.28
CA HIS A 613 28.05 -7.51 -5.08
C HIS A 613 28.27 -8.29 -6.39
N GLU A 614 27.24 -8.58 -7.15
CA GLU A 614 27.36 -9.27 -8.45
C GLU A 614 28.23 -8.48 -9.44
N SER A 615 28.09 -7.16 -9.49
CA SER A 615 28.89 -6.29 -10.37
C SER A 615 30.40 -6.33 -10.07
N ARG A 616 30.74 -6.80 -8.86
CA ARG A 616 32.12 -6.96 -8.38
C ARG A 616 32.63 -8.38 -8.47
N GLY A 617 31.85 -9.31 -9.06
CA GLY A 617 32.17 -10.74 -9.08
C GLY A 617 31.94 -11.45 -7.73
N GLU A 618 31.26 -10.80 -6.78
CA GLU A 618 30.99 -11.30 -5.43
C GLU A 618 29.56 -11.84 -5.28
N GLY A 619 28.94 -12.32 -6.36
CA GLY A 619 27.56 -12.85 -6.35
C GLY A 619 27.33 -14.06 -5.44
N HIS A 620 28.40 -14.66 -4.91
CA HIS A 620 28.36 -15.72 -3.90
C HIS A 620 27.98 -15.21 -2.50
N ARG A 621 28.05 -13.90 -2.24
CA ARG A 621 27.63 -13.32 -0.97
C ARG A 621 26.10 -13.41 -0.84
N ASP A 622 25.63 -14.30 0.02
CA ASP A 622 24.21 -14.64 0.16
C ASP A 622 23.69 -14.64 1.61
N ILE A 623 24.51 -14.22 2.58
CA ILE A 623 24.11 -14.14 3.99
C ILE A 623 23.60 -12.73 4.32
N CYS A 624 22.43 -12.68 4.95
CA CYS A 624 21.86 -11.48 5.56
C CYS A 624 21.76 -11.66 7.08
N LEU A 625 22.43 -10.82 7.85
CA LEU A 625 22.29 -10.79 9.31
C LEU A 625 21.08 -9.93 9.68
N ILE A 626 20.21 -10.42 10.58
CA ILE A 626 18.99 -9.71 10.99
C ILE A 626 18.78 -9.87 12.50
N PRO A 627 18.61 -8.77 13.28
CA PRO A 627 18.29 -8.85 14.70
C PRO A 627 16.95 -9.56 14.96
N LEU A 628 16.85 -10.25 16.10
CA LEU A 628 15.59 -10.89 16.52
C LEU A 628 14.46 -9.90 16.76
N SER A 629 14.79 -8.63 17.04
CA SER A 629 13.83 -7.52 17.18
C SER A 629 13.23 -7.05 15.84
N ALA A 630 13.78 -7.46 14.70
CA ALA A 630 13.35 -6.97 13.39
C ALA A 630 11.89 -7.38 13.08
N HIS A 631 11.21 -6.53 12.32
CA HIS A 631 9.86 -6.82 11.81
C HIS A 631 9.85 -8.10 10.96
N GLY A 632 8.73 -8.82 10.94
CA GLY A 632 8.60 -10.08 10.21
C GLY A 632 8.77 -9.97 8.69
N THR A 633 8.58 -8.77 8.11
CA THR A 633 8.83 -8.51 6.69
C THR A 633 10.33 -8.56 6.34
N ASN A 634 11.23 -8.20 7.26
CA ASN A 634 12.66 -8.14 7.00
C ASN A 634 13.25 -9.51 6.59
N PRO A 635 13.07 -10.59 7.39
CA PRO A 635 13.53 -11.91 6.97
C PRO A 635 12.81 -12.42 5.71
N ALA A 636 11.53 -12.10 5.51
CA ALA A 636 10.80 -12.47 4.30
C ALA A 636 11.38 -11.77 3.06
N SER A 637 11.66 -10.47 3.14
CA SER A 637 12.28 -9.69 2.05
C SER A 637 13.69 -10.21 1.71
N ALA A 638 14.48 -10.59 2.71
CA ALA A 638 15.80 -11.18 2.52
C ALA A 638 15.72 -12.50 1.74
N VAL A 639 14.81 -13.39 2.12
CA VAL A 639 14.58 -14.67 1.40
C VAL A 639 14.12 -14.42 -0.03
N MET A 640 13.20 -13.48 -0.26
CA MET A 640 12.75 -13.13 -1.61
C MET A 640 13.86 -12.55 -2.49
N ALA A 641 14.80 -11.82 -1.90
CA ALA A 641 16.00 -11.36 -2.58
C ALA A 641 17.05 -12.48 -2.81
N GLY A 642 16.77 -13.70 -2.37
CA GLY A 642 17.68 -14.86 -2.51
C GLY A 642 18.79 -14.88 -1.46
N LEU A 643 18.59 -14.21 -0.32
CA LEU A 643 19.54 -14.21 0.78
C LEU A 643 19.12 -15.22 1.87
N LYS A 644 20.13 -15.77 2.55
CA LYS A 644 19.96 -16.65 3.71
C LYS A 644 20.02 -15.83 5.00
N VAL A 645 18.98 -15.94 5.81
CA VAL A 645 18.86 -15.19 7.05
C VAL A 645 19.65 -15.86 8.17
N VAL A 646 20.49 -15.08 8.84
CA VAL A 646 21.17 -15.45 10.09
C VAL A 646 20.76 -14.43 11.17
N SER A 647 20.04 -14.90 12.17
CA SER A 647 19.55 -14.03 13.24
C SER A 647 20.66 -13.59 14.20
N VAL A 648 20.60 -12.33 14.66
CA VAL A 648 21.49 -11.74 15.66
C VAL A 648 20.72 -11.55 16.95
N LYS A 649 21.36 -11.85 18.08
CA LYS A 649 20.76 -11.72 19.40
C LYS A 649 20.54 -10.27 19.81
N VAL A 650 19.62 -10.11 20.74
CA VAL A 650 19.32 -8.85 21.43
C VAL A 650 19.52 -9.07 22.91
N LEU A 651 20.12 -8.12 23.60
CA LEU A 651 20.39 -8.14 25.04
C LEU A 651 19.10 -7.95 25.86
N ALA A 652 19.15 -8.25 27.15
CA ALA A 652 18.02 -8.12 28.05
C ALA A 652 17.49 -6.68 28.22
N ASP A 653 18.34 -5.70 27.96
CA ASP A 653 18.04 -4.25 27.97
C ASP A 653 17.45 -3.73 26.64
N GLY A 654 17.32 -4.59 25.64
CA GLY A 654 16.79 -4.27 24.33
C GLY A 654 17.81 -3.81 23.29
N ASN A 655 19.08 -3.66 23.68
CA ASN A 655 20.16 -3.31 22.74
C ASN A 655 20.59 -4.52 21.90
N LEU A 656 21.17 -4.24 20.73
CA LEU A 656 21.79 -5.24 19.87
C LEU A 656 23.00 -5.87 20.57
N ASP A 657 23.14 -7.17 20.53
CA ASP A 657 24.31 -7.91 21.02
C ASP A 657 25.46 -7.78 19.99
N LEU A 658 26.34 -6.80 20.23
CA LEU A 658 27.47 -6.51 19.32
C LEU A 658 28.49 -7.62 19.27
N GLU A 659 28.68 -8.40 20.35
CA GLU A 659 29.60 -9.53 20.38
C GLU A 659 29.06 -10.69 19.52
N ASP A 660 27.75 -10.98 19.62
CA ASP A 660 27.10 -11.97 18.75
C ASP A 660 27.13 -11.52 17.28
N LEU A 661 26.89 -10.22 17.01
CA LEU A 661 26.99 -9.64 15.67
C LEU A 661 28.39 -9.82 15.09
N LYS A 662 29.43 -9.45 15.85
CA LYS A 662 30.82 -9.54 15.42
C LYS A 662 31.22 -10.99 15.14
N ALA A 663 30.93 -11.90 16.04
CA ALA A 663 31.22 -13.32 15.87
C ALA A 663 30.56 -13.90 14.62
N LYS A 664 29.30 -13.49 14.29
CA LYS A 664 28.59 -13.94 13.11
C LYS A 664 29.11 -13.28 11.83
N ALA A 665 29.43 -11.98 11.87
CA ALA A 665 30.03 -11.28 10.73
C ALA A 665 31.38 -11.89 10.33
N GLU A 666 32.23 -12.14 11.31
CA GLU A 666 33.54 -12.79 11.10
C GLU A 666 33.39 -14.23 10.56
N LYS A 667 32.44 -15.01 11.15
CA LYS A 667 32.15 -16.36 10.70
C LYS A 667 31.69 -16.43 9.24
N HIS A 668 30.93 -15.44 8.80
CA HIS A 668 30.33 -15.41 7.47
C HIS A 668 31.00 -14.41 6.52
N LYS A 669 32.16 -13.83 6.87
CA LYS A 669 32.81 -12.72 6.13
C LYS A 669 32.90 -12.92 4.62
N ASP A 670 33.14 -14.15 4.17
CA ASP A 670 33.30 -14.43 2.75
C ASP A 670 31.94 -14.44 2.01
N ASN A 671 30.85 -14.70 2.72
CA ASN A 671 29.48 -14.80 2.17
C ASN A 671 28.55 -13.69 2.67
N LEU A 672 29.04 -12.79 3.54
CA LEU A 672 28.22 -11.74 4.11
C LEU A 672 27.82 -10.73 3.02
N ALA A 673 26.54 -10.68 2.68
CA ALA A 673 26.00 -9.72 1.73
C ALA A 673 25.45 -8.47 2.43
N ALA A 674 24.65 -8.65 3.48
CA ALA A 674 23.92 -7.56 4.11
C ALA A 674 23.71 -7.76 5.61
N PHE A 675 23.54 -6.64 6.31
CA PHE A 675 22.95 -6.56 7.63
C PHE A 675 21.71 -5.68 7.55
N MET A 676 20.57 -6.18 8.02
CA MET A 676 19.30 -5.46 7.98
C MET A 676 18.86 -5.10 9.39
N ILE A 677 18.83 -3.81 9.72
CA ILE A 677 18.50 -3.28 11.05
C ILE A 677 17.43 -2.20 10.98
N THR A 678 16.47 -2.24 11.89
CA THR A 678 15.48 -1.17 12.12
C THR A 678 16.04 -0.19 13.13
N TYR A 679 16.01 1.13 12.83
CA TYR A 679 16.55 2.15 13.74
C TYR A 679 15.68 3.40 13.75
N PRO A 680 15.32 3.97 14.94
CA PRO A 680 15.43 3.35 16.27
C PRO A 680 14.78 1.97 16.31
N SER A 681 15.16 1.13 17.28
CA SER A 681 14.67 -0.25 17.32
C SER A 681 13.18 -0.31 17.57
N THR A 682 12.56 -1.43 17.16
CA THR A 682 11.14 -1.72 17.43
C THR A 682 10.81 -1.87 18.94
N PHE A 683 11.81 -1.76 19.79
CA PHE A 683 11.65 -1.69 21.25
C PHE A 683 11.44 -0.26 21.77
N GLY A 684 11.37 0.72 20.87
CA GLY A 684 11.14 2.12 21.20
C GLY A 684 12.36 2.83 21.79
N VAL A 685 13.56 2.40 21.48
CA VAL A 685 14.81 3.02 21.98
C VAL A 685 15.83 3.27 20.88
N PHE A 686 16.61 4.34 21.03
CA PHE A 686 17.82 4.56 20.25
C PHE A 686 18.93 3.69 20.83
N GLU A 687 19.21 2.58 20.18
CA GLU A 687 20.27 1.65 20.61
C GLU A 687 21.64 2.29 20.54
N HIS A 688 22.46 2.00 21.56
CA HIS A 688 23.86 2.40 21.54
C HIS A 688 24.66 1.50 20.58
N GLY A 689 25.66 2.07 19.94
CA GLY A 689 26.58 1.30 19.12
C GLY A 689 26.08 0.98 17.72
N VAL A 690 25.03 1.65 17.20
CA VAL A 690 24.57 1.43 15.82
C VAL A 690 25.70 1.66 14.80
N GLN A 691 26.53 2.70 14.96
CA GLN A 691 27.68 2.95 14.09
C GLN A 691 28.74 1.86 14.21
N ASP A 692 28.97 1.35 15.42
CA ASP A 692 29.90 0.23 15.66
C ASP A 692 29.36 -1.06 15.00
N ALA A 693 28.05 -1.31 15.08
CA ALA A 693 27.40 -2.41 14.37
C ALA A 693 27.58 -2.31 12.84
N CYS A 694 27.31 -1.14 12.27
CA CYS A 694 27.51 -0.90 10.84
C CYS A 694 28.98 -1.09 10.42
N LYS A 695 29.91 -0.58 11.23
CA LYS A 695 31.34 -0.76 10.98
C LYS A 695 31.77 -2.23 10.98
N ILE A 696 31.28 -3.04 11.91
CA ILE A 696 31.52 -4.48 11.94
C ILE A 696 31.14 -5.13 10.60
N ILE A 697 29.99 -4.75 10.03
CA ILE A 697 29.52 -5.28 8.76
C ILE A 697 30.41 -4.86 7.60
N HIS A 698 30.74 -3.56 7.51
CA HIS A 698 31.62 -3.03 6.46
C HIS A 698 33.02 -3.65 6.50
N ASP A 699 33.61 -3.81 7.70
CA ASP A 699 34.91 -4.44 7.89
C ASP A 699 34.91 -5.92 7.42
N ASN A 700 33.74 -6.57 7.33
CA ASN A 700 33.54 -7.93 6.84
C ASN A 700 32.95 -8.00 5.40
N GLY A 701 32.94 -6.87 4.68
CA GLY A 701 32.56 -6.78 3.26
C GLY A 701 31.06 -6.77 2.97
N GLY A 702 30.21 -6.76 3.98
CA GLY A 702 28.77 -6.62 3.83
C GLY A 702 28.32 -5.17 3.67
N GLN A 703 27.06 -4.98 3.26
CA GLN A 703 26.39 -3.68 3.18
C GLN A 703 25.30 -3.57 4.26
N VAL A 704 25.02 -2.34 4.71
CA VAL A 704 24.01 -2.10 5.74
C VAL A 704 22.70 -1.61 5.13
N TYR A 705 21.66 -2.40 5.31
CA TYR A 705 20.29 -2.00 5.04
C TYR A 705 19.67 -1.47 6.34
N LEU A 706 19.31 -0.18 6.37
CA LEU A 706 18.62 0.43 7.49
C LEU A 706 17.11 0.52 7.18
N ASP A 707 16.31 -0.19 7.96
CA ASP A 707 14.85 -0.11 7.89
C ASP A 707 14.39 1.23 8.46
N GLY A 708 13.87 2.09 7.58
CA GLY A 708 13.42 3.44 7.90
C GLY A 708 11.95 3.55 8.33
N ALA A 709 11.33 2.46 8.76
CA ALA A 709 9.96 2.48 9.28
C ALA A 709 9.80 3.48 10.44
N ASN A 710 10.85 3.67 11.24
CA ASN A 710 10.90 4.55 12.40
C ASN A 710 11.57 5.92 12.14
N LEU A 711 11.63 6.35 10.88
CA LEU A 711 12.25 7.62 10.49
C LEU A 711 11.58 8.84 11.16
N ASN A 712 10.34 8.74 11.64
CA ASN A 712 9.65 9.82 12.36
C ASN A 712 10.39 10.30 13.62
N ALA A 713 11.23 9.44 14.22
CA ALA A 713 12.09 9.79 15.35
C ALA A 713 13.41 10.45 14.92
N GLN A 714 13.75 10.49 13.63
CA GLN A 714 15.09 10.80 13.16
C GLN A 714 15.22 12.15 12.47
N VAL A 715 14.16 12.61 11.75
CA VAL A 715 14.27 13.75 10.82
C VAL A 715 14.87 14.98 11.50
N GLY A 716 16.04 15.41 11.02
CA GLY A 716 16.80 16.53 11.52
C GLY A 716 17.50 16.33 12.88
N LEU A 717 17.30 15.21 13.56
CA LEU A 717 17.97 14.86 14.81
C LEU A 717 19.14 13.89 14.57
N THR A 718 18.90 12.94 13.69
CA THR A 718 19.86 12.02 13.10
C THR A 718 19.43 11.69 11.68
N ASN A 719 20.14 10.81 10.98
CA ASN A 719 19.68 10.26 9.70
C ASN A 719 20.30 8.88 9.43
N PRO A 720 19.70 8.09 8.53
CA PRO A 720 20.17 6.74 8.20
C PRO A 720 21.63 6.67 7.75
N ALA A 721 22.10 7.63 6.94
CA ALA A 721 23.49 7.65 6.46
C ALA A 721 24.49 7.89 7.60
N THR A 722 24.21 8.83 8.53
CA THR A 722 25.04 9.09 9.72
C THR A 722 25.03 7.89 10.67
N CYS A 723 23.96 7.14 10.75
CA CYS A 723 23.92 5.89 11.51
C CYS A 723 24.80 4.79 10.92
N GLY A 724 25.24 4.93 9.66
CA GLY A 724 26.12 3.99 8.96
C GLY A 724 25.40 3.09 7.95
N GLY A 725 24.16 3.44 7.57
CA GLY A 725 23.42 2.75 6.52
C GLY A 725 23.96 3.01 5.12
N ASP A 726 23.84 2.03 4.23
CA ASP A 726 24.17 2.14 2.78
C ASP A 726 22.92 2.28 1.93
N VAL A 727 21.82 1.72 2.37
CA VAL A 727 20.48 1.87 1.78
C VAL A 727 19.42 1.89 2.87
N CYS A 728 18.38 2.69 2.64
CA CYS A 728 17.22 2.79 3.54
C CYS A 728 15.94 2.84 2.73
N HIS A 729 14.90 2.11 3.13
CA HIS A 729 13.56 2.42 2.67
C HIS A 729 12.86 3.36 3.65
N MET A 730 11.87 4.07 3.14
CA MET A 730 11.01 4.93 3.95
C MET A 730 9.54 4.57 3.72
N ASN A 731 8.77 4.65 4.80
CA ASN A 731 7.31 4.55 4.70
C ASN A 731 6.73 5.97 4.65
N LEU A 732 6.42 6.47 3.44
CA LEU A 732 5.87 7.83 3.31
C LEU A 732 4.53 7.98 4.02
N HIS A 733 3.79 6.89 4.18
CA HIS A 733 2.53 6.83 4.95
C HIS A 733 2.73 6.90 6.48
N LYS A 734 3.96 6.86 6.97
CA LYS A 734 4.30 7.04 8.38
C LYS A 734 4.85 8.46 8.58
N THR A 735 6.11 8.67 8.32
CA THR A 735 6.83 9.94 8.56
C THR A 735 6.27 11.11 7.74
N PHE A 736 5.82 10.86 6.50
CA PHE A 736 5.44 11.92 5.55
C PHE A 736 3.94 11.88 5.17
N ALA A 737 3.13 11.39 6.10
CA ALA A 737 1.67 11.60 6.19
C ALA A 737 0.83 11.20 4.97
N ILE A 738 1.25 10.22 4.13
CA ILE A 738 0.31 9.60 3.19
C ILE A 738 -0.74 8.84 4.02
N PRO A 739 -2.04 8.94 3.70
CA PRO A 739 -3.07 8.21 4.42
C PRO A 739 -2.86 6.71 4.42
N HIS A 740 -3.19 6.05 5.53
CA HIS A 740 -3.07 4.59 5.64
C HIS A 740 -4.16 3.81 4.86
N GLY A 741 -5.24 4.46 4.43
CA GLY A 741 -6.22 3.95 3.46
C GLY A 741 -6.95 2.67 3.88
N GLY A 742 -7.09 2.40 5.16
CA GLY A 742 -7.69 1.15 5.64
C GLY A 742 -6.77 -0.06 5.54
N GLY A 743 -5.55 0.13 5.10
CA GLY A 743 -4.51 -0.90 4.98
C GLY A 743 -3.64 -0.72 3.76
N GLY A 744 -2.40 -0.31 3.99
CA GLY A 744 -1.31 -0.24 3.05
C GLY A 744 -1.49 0.71 1.89
N PRO A 745 -1.09 1.98 2.01
CA PRO A 745 -0.86 2.78 0.83
C PRO A 745 0.37 2.25 0.08
N GLY A 746 0.27 2.24 -1.23
CA GLY A 746 1.25 1.62 -2.11
C GLY A 746 2.49 2.46 -2.34
N VAL A 747 3.32 2.73 -1.31
CA VAL A 747 4.54 3.52 -1.48
C VAL A 747 5.60 3.19 -0.42
N GLY A 748 6.86 3.05 -0.86
CA GLY A 748 8.00 2.77 0.01
C GLY A 748 9.32 3.06 -0.70
N PRO A 749 9.66 4.35 -0.94
CA PRO A 749 10.92 4.73 -1.61
C PRO A 749 12.15 4.17 -0.92
N ILE A 750 13.21 4.01 -1.70
CA ILE A 750 14.55 3.73 -1.17
C ILE A 750 15.48 4.89 -1.46
N CYS A 751 16.39 5.17 -0.51
CA CYS A 751 17.54 6.05 -0.70
C CYS A 751 18.83 5.27 -0.52
N THR A 752 19.86 5.60 -1.28
CA THR A 752 21.12 4.87 -1.32
C THR A 752 22.34 5.76 -1.23
N ALA A 753 23.41 5.22 -0.65
CA ALA A 753 24.75 5.78 -0.75
C ALA A 753 25.23 5.82 -2.21
N GLU A 754 26.23 6.64 -2.51
CA GLU A 754 26.73 6.90 -3.85
C GLU A 754 27.10 5.62 -4.61
N HIS A 755 27.82 4.69 -3.97
CA HIS A 755 28.30 3.46 -4.59
C HIS A 755 27.17 2.47 -4.95
N LEU A 756 25.99 2.58 -4.33
CA LEU A 756 24.81 1.77 -4.62
C LEU A 756 23.85 2.44 -5.62
N SER A 757 23.95 3.75 -5.83
CA SER A 757 23.02 4.51 -6.67
C SER A 757 22.95 4.04 -8.14
N PRO A 758 24.02 3.51 -8.78
CA PRO A 758 23.96 3.00 -10.13
C PRO A 758 23.05 1.76 -10.32
N PHE A 759 22.67 1.10 -9.22
CA PHE A 759 21.91 -0.14 -9.21
C PHE A 759 20.42 0.07 -8.87
N LEU A 760 19.96 1.31 -8.74
CA LEU A 760 18.55 1.62 -8.49
C LEU A 760 17.64 1.02 -9.56
N PRO A 761 16.36 0.72 -9.25
CA PRO A 761 15.44 0.09 -10.19
C PRO A 761 15.24 0.88 -11.49
N SER A 762 15.34 0.21 -12.62
CA SER A 762 14.93 0.70 -13.94
C SER A 762 13.46 0.36 -14.24
N HIS A 763 12.99 0.72 -15.44
CA HIS A 763 11.68 0.29 -15.94
C HIS A 763 11.71 0.24 -17.48
N PRO A 764 11.00 -0.69 -18.17
CA PRO A 764 10.97 -0.75 -19.64
C PRO A 764 10.54 0.54 -20.34
N PHE A 765 9.79 1.40 -19.65
CA PHE A 765 9.29 2.69 -20.19
C PHE A 765 10.02 3.90 -19.59
N MET A 766 11.15 3.72 -18.90
CA MET A 766 12.06 4.81 -18.50
C MET A 766 13.20 4.90 -19.50
N HIS A 767 13.57 6.12 -19.86
CA HIS A 767 14.59 6.38 -20.89
C HIS A 767 15.94 6.85 -20.32
N ASP A 768 15.96 7.32 -19.08
CA ASP A 768 17.11 7.96 -18.43
C ASP A 768 17.71 7.05 -17.33
N VAL A 769 17.93 5.78 -17.64
CA VAL A 769 18.48 4.80 -16.68
C VAL A 769 19.85 4.32 -17.10
N GLY A 770 20.75 4.16 -16.12
CA GLY A 770 22.11 3.68 -16.36
C GLY A 770 22.15 2.18 -16.64
N ASP A 771 23.22 1.73 -17.32
CA ASP A 771 23.41 0.33 -17.74
C ASP A 771 23.49 -0.69 -16.59
N LYS A 772 23.77 -0.22 -15.36
CA LYS A 772 23.87 -1.07 -14.16
C LYS A 772 22.56 -1.16 -13.39
N ALA A 773 21.54 -0.39 -13.78
CA ALA A 773 20.25 -0.35 -13.09
C ALA A 773 19.60 -1.74 -13.10
N MET A 774 19.05 -2.14 -11.95
CA MET A 774 18.34 -3.42 -11.86
C MET A 774 16.97 -3.36 -12.56
N ASN A 775 16.40 -4.54 -12.86
CA ASN A 775 15.03 -4.63 -13.38
C ASN A 775 14.01 -4.07 -12.37
N PRO A 776 12.79 -3.69 -12.83
CA PRO A 776 11.79 -3.05 -11.99
C PRO A 776 11.26 -3.94 -10.87
N VAL A 777 10.70 -3.29 -9.84
CA VAL A 777 10.01 -3.93 -8.72
C VAL A 777 8.50 -3.65 -8.69
N SER A 778 8.01 -2.79 -9.60
CA SER A 778 6.59 -2.47 -9.74
C SER A 778 6.17 -2.36 -11.20
N ALA A 779 4.86 -2.41 -11.46
CA ALA A 779 4.28 -2.36 -12.80
C ALA A 779 4.39 -0.97 -13.47
N ALA A 780 4.46 0.10 -12.67
CA ALA A 780 4.60 1.46 -13.17
C ALA A 780 5.98 2.04 -12.86
N PRO A 781 6.50 2.97 -13.70
CA PRO A 781 7.85 3.54 -13.55
C PRO A 781 8.12 4.18 -12.18
N PHE A 782 7.11 4.80 -11.58
CA PHE A 782 7.18 5.47 -10.27
C PHE A 782 6.21 4.85 -9.26
N GLY A 783 5.87 3.58 -9.43
CA GLY A 783 4.96 2.86 -8.54
C GLY A 783 3.62 3.58 -8.41
N SER A 784 3.31 4.03 -7.20
CA SER A 784 2.06 4.74 -6.88
C SER A 784 2.23 6.26 -7.00
N ALA A 785 2.46 6.75 -8.21
CA ALA A 785 2.91 8.12 -8.48
C ALA A 785 1.96 9.21 -7.95
N SER A 786 0.63 9.00 -8.00
CA SER A 786 -0.30 10.06 -7.59
C SER A 786 -0.19 10.41 -6.10
N ILE A 787 0.03 9.43 -5.22
CA ILE A 787 0.12 9.70 -3.78
C ILE A 787 1.48 10.30 -3.35
N LEU A 788 2.48 10.33 -4.23
CA LEU A 788 3.72 11.07 -3.98
C LEU A 788 3.46 12.57 -3.79
N LEU A 789 2.43 13.10 -4.46
CA LEU A 789 1.93 14.47 -4.26
C LEU A 789 1.69 14.82 -2.79
N ILE A 790 1.17 13.85 -2.02
CA ILE A 790 0.81 14.04 -0.61
C ILE A 790 2.06 14.29 0.24
N SER A 791 3.09 13.45 0.09
CA SER A 791 4.35 13.63 0.83
C SER A 791 5.13 14.84 0.36
N TRP A 792 5.14 15.12 -0.96
CA TRP A 792 5.71 16.35 -1.50
C TRP A 792 5.06 17.57 -0.85
N ALA A 793 3.73 17.64 -0.85
CA ALA A 793 2.98 18.73 -0.25
C ALA A 793 3.23 18.85 1.25
N TYR A 794 3.22 17.73 2.00
CA TYR A 794 3.49 17.70 3.43
C TYR A 794 4.88 18.26 3.76
N ILE A 795 5.91 17.80 3.05
CA ILE A 795 7.29 18.26 3.24
C ILE A 795 7.40 19.76 2.92
N LYS A 796 6.79 20.20 1.80
CA LYS A 796 6.84 21.62 1.41
C LYS A 796 6.07 22.52 2.38
N MET A 797 4.95 22.07 2.95
CA MET A 797 4.19 22.90 3.92
C MET A 797 4.89 23.01 5.28
N LEU A 798 5.53 21.94 5.75
CA LEU A 798 6.29 21.99 7.00
C LEU A 798 7.62 22.71 6.86
N GLY A 799 8.29 22.55 5.71
CA GLY A 799 9.67 22.98 5.54
C GLY A 799 10.61 22.28 6.51
N GLY A 800 11.89 22.63 6.47
CA GLY A 800 12.90 21.99 7.30
C GLY A 800 12.67 22.16 8.79
N GLU A 801 12.37 23.38 9.23
CA GLU A 801 12.11 23.68 10.64
C GLU A 801 10.89 22.92 11.19
N GLY A 802 9.79 22.86 10.42
CA GLY A 802 8.58 22.13 10.80
C GLY A 802 8.81 20.64 10.90
N LEU A 803 9.58 20.04 9.96
CA LEU A 803 9.95 18.62 9.97
C LEU A 803 10.79 18.26 11.21
N VAL A 804 11.81 19.07 11.53
CA VAL A 804 12.64 18.87 12.73
C VAL A 804 11.81 18.98 14.00
N ASN A 805 10.90 19.96 14.06
CA ASN A 805 10.02 20.14 15.21
C ASN A 805 9.04 18.98 15.36
N SER A 806 8.52 18.42 14.26
CA SER A 806 7.69 17.22 14.28
C SER A 806 8.41 16.05 14.97
N SER A 807 9.66 15.77 14.62
CA SER A 807 10.44 14.71 15.28
C SER A 807 10.70 14.99 16.75
N LYS A 808 11.02 16.24 17.12
CA LYS A 808 11.21 16.64 18.52
C LYS A 808 9.94 16.40 19.34
N LEU A 809 8.78 16.78 18.80
CA LEU A 809 7.48 16.62 19.48
C LEU A 809 7.02 15.15 19.51
N ALA A 810 7.31 14.35 18.48
CA ALA A 810 7.06 12.91 18.52
C ALA A 810 7.81 12.23 19.68
N LEU A 811 9.08 12.57 19.87
CA LEU A 811 9.86 12.10 21.02
C LEU A 811 9.28 12.60 22.34
N LEU A 812 8.90 13.87 22.42
CA LEU A 812 8.37 14.47 23.65
C LEU A 812 7.03 13.81 24.05
N ASN A 813 6.11 13.64 23.10
CA ASN A 813 4.80 13.03 23.34
C ASN A 813 4.96 11.59 23.87
N ALA A 814 5.83 10.79 23.28
CA ALA A 814 6.09 9.42 23.75
C ALA A 814 6.68 9.39 25.17
N ASN A 815 7.66 10.26 25.45
CA ASN A 815 8.27 10.34 26.78
C ASN A 815 7.31 10.89 27.83
N TYR A 816 6.46 11.85 27.47
CA TYR A 816 5.42 12.35 28.37
C TYR A 816 4.40 11.25 28.71
N MET A 817 3.95 10.50 27.71
CA MET A 817 3.05 9.35 27.92
C MET A 817 3.72 8.27 28.79
N ALA A 818 4.99 7.95 28.53
CA ALA A 818 5.78 7.04 29.36
C ALA A 818 5.84 7.50 30.83
N HIS A 819 6.01 8.80 31.06
CA HIS A 819 5.99 9.40 32.42
C HIS A 819 4.63 9.26 33.07
N ARG A 820 3.54 9.59 32.33
CA ARG A 820 2.15 9.52 32.84
C ARG A 820 1.73 8.08 33.18
N LEU A 821 2.20 7.11 32.42
CA LEU A 821 1.88 5.69 32.67
C LEU A 821 2.86 5.02 33.66
N SER A 822 3.97 5.67 34.02
CA SER A 822 4.89 5.16 35.02
C SER A 822 4.21 5.03 36.38
N GLY A 823 4.50 3.95 37.11
CA GLY A 823 3.81 3.63 38.35
C GLY A 823 2.46 2.88 38.19
N HIS A 824 1.90 2.86 36.97
CA HIS A 824 0.71 2.08 36.62
C HIS A 824 1.05 0.87 35.78
N TYR A 825 2.04 0.98 34.91
CA TYR A 825 2.50 -0.09 34.03
C TYR A 825 4.03 -0.15 33.99
N THR A 826 4.57 -1.34 33.80
CA THR A 826 6.00 -1.54 33.62
C THR A 826 6.41 -1.09 32.22
N LEU A 827 7.27 -0.07 32.13
CA LEU A 827 7.92 0.31 30.89
C LEU A 827 9.07 -0.66 30.60
N ARG A 828 8.98 -1.40 29.50
CA ARG A 828 9.87 -2.53 29.23
C ARG A 828 11.30 -2.10 28.91
N TYR A 829 11.45 -1.12 28.03
CA TYR A 829 12.76 -0.63 27.60
C TYR A 829 12.85 0.89 27.68
N LYS A 830 14.02 1.39 27.98
CA LYS A 830 14.41 2.80 28.03
C LYS A 830 15.92 2.91 27.98
N ASN A 831 16.46 4.05 27.52
CA ASN A 831 17.90 4.29 27.53
C ASN A 831 18.43 4.53 28.96
N GLU A 832 19.76 4.74 29.13
CA GLU A 832 20.41 4.99 30.42
C GLU A 832 19.92 6.27 31.12
N HIS A 833 19.30 7.18 30.39
CA HIS A 833 18.69 8.40 30.96
C HIS A 833 17.18 8.21 31.28
N GLY A 834 16.65 6.97 31.16
CA GLY A 834 15.26 6.67 31.39
C GLY A 834 14.30 7.14 30.29
N ARG A 835 14.79 7.38 29.04
CA ARG A 835 14.02 7.90 27.91
C ARG A 835 13.70 6.81 26.88
N VAL A 836 12.57 7.01 26.20
CA VAL A 836 12.19 6.25 25.00
C VAL A 836 12.42 7.11 23.75
N ALA A 837 12.31 6.52 22.57
CA ALA A 837 12.28 7.23 21.31
C ALA A 837 10.88 7.85 21.06
N HIS A 838 10.29 7.66 19.88
CA HIS A 838 8.96 8.17 19.53
C HIS A 838 7.82 7.20 19.90
N GLU A 839 8.13 6.06 20.46
CA GLU A 839 7.19 5.02 20.88
C GLU A 839 7.65 4.38 22.20
N LEU A 840 6.74 3.73 22.89
CA LEU A 840 7.00 3.09 24.19
C LEU A 840 6.38 1.71 24.26
N LEU A 841 7.06 0.81 24.95
CA LEU A 841 6.64 -0.57 25.13
C LEU A 841 6.24 -0.81 26.59
N ILE A 842 4.95 -1.03 26.87
CA ILE A 842 4.43 -1.39 28.19
C ILE A 842 4.26 -2.89 28.29
N ASP A 843 4.68 -3.48 29.43
CA ASP A 843 4.58 -4.91 29.70
C ASP A 843 3.39 -5.21 30.61
N LEU A 844 2.58 -6.17 30.21
CA LEU A 844 1.38 -6.62 30.90
C LEU A 844 1.55 -8.02 31.53
N ALA A 845 2.77 -8.56 31.57
CA ALA A 845 3.06 -9.90 32.12
C ALA A 845 2.59 -10.06 33.57
N GLU A 846 2.61 -9.01 34.38
CA GLU A 846 2.15 -9.06 35.80
C GLU A 846 0.68 -9.47 35.92
N PHE A 847 -0.16 -9.18 34.90
CA PHE A 847 -1.59 -9.45 34.90
C PHE A 847 -1.94 -10.90 34.50
N GLU A 848 -1.00 -11.64 33.91
CA GLU A 848 -1.23 -13.03 33.47
C GLU A 848 -1.61 -13.96 34.64
N LYS A 849 -1.09 -13.68 35.84
CA LYS A 849 -1.44 -14.44 37.06
C LYS A 849 -2.93 -14.32 37.44
N ALA A 850 -3.55 -13.23 37.06
CA ALA A 850 -5.00 -12.99 37.20
C ALA A 850 -5.81 -13.53 36.01
N GLY A 851 -5.17 -14.17 35.03
CA GLY A 851 -5.82 -14.69 33.83
C GLY A 851 -6.05 -13.63 32.74
N LEU A 852 -5.51 -12.41 32.90
CA LEU A 852 -5.65 -11.33 31.95
C LEU A 852 -4.50 -11.35 30.93
N LYS A 853 -4.83 -11.14 29.68
CA LYS A 853 -3.89 -11.13 28.54
C LYS A 853 -3.97 -9.78 27.80
N VAL A 854 -2.96 -9.49 26.98
CA VAL A 854 -2.91 -8.27 26.16
C VAL A 854 -4.22 -8.00 25.39
N PRO A 855 -4.86 -9.00 24.74
CA PRO A 855 -6.14 -8.76 24.07
C PRO A 855 -7.26 -8.26 24.99
N ASP A 856 -7.27 -8.59 26.28
CA ASP A 856 -8.31 -8.15 27.20
C ASP A 856 -8.22 -6.62 27.45
N PHE A 857 -7.01 -6.09 27.59
CA PHE A 857 -6.75 -4.65 27.67
C PHE A 857 -7.10 -3.96 26.36
N ALA A 858 -6.71 -4.55 25.23
CA ALA A 858 -7.00 -4.05 23.90
C ALA A 858 -8.53 -3.93 23.66
N LYS A 859 -9.28 -4.98 23.95
CA LYS A 859 -10.75 -4.94 23.78
C LYS A 859 -11.40 -3.93 24.71
N ARG A 860 -10.87 -3.78 25.93
CA ARG A 860 -11.40 -2.79 26.87
C ARG A 860 -11.14 -1.35 26.42
N LEU A 861 -9.99 -1.04 25.78
CA LEU A 861 -9.71 0.26 25.18
C LEU A 861 -10.75 0.68 24.14
N GLN A 862 -11.33 -0.28 23.40
CA GLN A 862 -12.39 0.01 22.43
C GLN A 862 -13.65 0.60 23.10
N ASP A 863 -13.97 0.19 24.34
CA ASP A 863 -15.05 0.76 25.13
C ASP A 863 -14.76 2.23 25.52
N TYR A 864 -13.48 2.61 25.56
CA TYR A 864 -13.04 4.00 25.78
C TYR A 864 -12.95 4.80 24.48
N GLY A 865 -13.38 4.24 23.34
CA GLY A 865 -13.40 4.92 22.06
C GLY A 865 -12.01 5.05 21.41
N PHE A 866 -11.05 4.19 21.77
CA PHE A 866 -9.74 4.14 21.15
C PHE A 866 -9.56 2.87 20.34
N HIS A 867 -8.89 3.00 19.21
CA HIS A 867 -8.24 1.85 18.59
C HIS A 867 -7.07 1.40 19.48
N PRO A 868 -6.97 0.11 19.81
CA PRO A 868 -5.86 -0.38 20.66
C PRO A 868 -4.49 -0.16 19.99
N PRO A 869 -3.42 -0.01 20.79
CA PRO A 869 -2.03 -0.06 20.31
C PRO A 869 -1.68 -1.38 19.64
N THR A 870 -0.47 -1.49 19.10
CA THR A 870 0.07 -2.76 18.60
C THR A 870 0.23 -3.75 19.75
N CYS A 871 -0.46 -4.88 19.64
CA CYS A 871 -0.60 -5.89 20.70
C CYS A 871 0.31 -7.10 20.45
N SER A 872 0.90 -7.63 21.52
CA SER A 872 1.64 -8.89 21.50
C SER A 872 2.81 -8.91 20.50
N TRP A 873 3.34 -7.74 20.18
CA TRP A 873 4.50 -7.56 19.32
C TRP A 873 5.26 -6.28 19.77
N PRO A 874 6.61 -6.25 19.70
CA PRO A 874 7.52 -7.36 19.40
C PRO A 874 7.63 -8.42 20.50
N ILE A 875 7.05 -8.19 21.66
CA ILE A 875 7.00 -9.11 22.80
C ILE A 875 5.55 -9.50 23.09
N SER A 876 5.27 -10.77 23.28
CA SER A 876 3.92 -11.33 23.40
C SER A 876 3.09 -10.77 24.56
N THR A 877 3.74 -10.33 25.65
CA THR A 877 3.10 -9.74 26.82
C THR A 877 2.96 -8.23 26.77
N CYS A 878 3.42 -7.59 25.69
CA CYS A 878 3.53 -6.14 25.60
C CYS A 878 2.51 -5.49 24.66
N MET A 879 2.29 -4.19 24.89
CA MET A 879 1.65 -3.27 23.95
C MET A 879 2.67 -2.20 23.55
N LEU A 880 2.81 -1.97 22.25
CA LEU A 880 3.66 -0.93 21.68
C LEU A 880 2.80 0.27 21.27
N ILE A 881 3.10 1.43 21.87
CA ILE A 881 2.31 2.65 21.79
C ILE A 881 3.13 3.74 21.11
N GLU A 882 2.58 4.36 20.08
CA GLU A 882 3.19 5.50 19.38
C GLU A 882 2.19 6.66 19.31
N PRO A 883 2.32 7.69 20.17
CA PRO A 883 1.65 8.97 19.96
C PRO A 883 2.46 9.79 18.98
N THR A 884 1.84 10.24 17.91
CA THR A 884 2.51 11.06 16.91
C THR A 884 2.62 12.51 17.37
N GLU A 885 3.39 13.34 16.65
CA GLU A 885 3.47 14.78 16.87
C GLU A 885 2.16 15.52 16.62
N SER A 886 1.24 14.91 15.86
CA SER A 886 -0.03 15.55 15.52
C SER A 886 -1.09 15.48 16.61
N GLU A 887 -0.85 14.70 17.66
CA GLU A 887 -1.82 14.54 18.76
C GLU A 887 -1.69 15.66 19.79
N THR A 888 -2.84 16.21 20.19
CA THR A 888 -2.91 17.24 21.23
C THR A 888 -2.59 16.67 22.62
N LEU A 889 -2.14 17.53 23.53
CA LEU A 889 -1.92 17.09 24.92
C LEU A 889 -3.23 16.58 25.57
N GLU A 890 -4.38 17.18 25.25
CA GLU A 890 -5.69 16.71 25.71
C GLU A 890 -5.96 15.25 25.27
N GLU A 891 -5.68 14.91 24.01
CA GLU A 891 -5.91 13.56 23.50
C GLU A 891 -4.94 12.55 24.13
N ILE A 892 -3.66 12.93 24.31
CA ILE A 892 -2.67 12.12 25.01
C ILE A 892 -3.11 11.86 26.46
N GLU A 893 -3.58 12.89 27.17
CA GLU A 893 -4.09 12.73 28.54
C GLU A 893 -5.32 11.84 28.58
N ARG A 894 -6.27 12.02 27.66
CA ARG A 894 -7.47 11.18 27.54
C ARG A 894 -7.10 9.69 27.37
N PHE A 895 -6.10 9.38 26.57
CA PHE A 895 -5.59 8.00 26.41
C PHE A 895 -4.92 7.50 27.69
N CYS A 896 -4.09 8.31 28.34
CA CYS A 896 -3.43 7.94 29.60
C CYS A 896 -4.46 7.68 30.70
N GLU A 897 -5.51 8.52 30.82
CA GLU A 897 -6.60 8.32 31.78
C GLU A 897 -7.35 7.01 31.52
N ALA A 898 -7.63 6.69 30.25
CA ALA A 898 -8.25 5.41 29.89
C ALA A 898 -7.39 4.23 30.34
N MET A 899 -6.09 4.25 30.06
CA MET A 899 -5.17 3.20 30.48
C MET A 899 -5.08 3.09 32.01
N ILE A 900 -4.98 4.21 32.71
CA ILE A 900 -4.93 4.21 34.18
C ILE A 900 -6.24 3.66 34.77
N GLN A 901 -7.38 3.96 34.17
CA GLN A 901 -8.67 3.41 34.63
C GLN A 901 -8.77 1.90 34.34
N ILE A 902 -8.30 1.45 33.18
CA ILE A 902 -8.23 0.00 32.86
C ILE A 902 -7.31 -0.73 33.86
N ARG A 903 -6.20 -0.10 34.28
CA ARG A 903 -5.34 -0.65 35.35
C ARG A 903 -6.12 -0.87 36.64
N LYS A 904 -6.96 0.11 37.07
CA LYS A 904 -7.80 -0.02 38.27
C LYS A 904 -8.84 -1.14 38.12
N GLU A 905 -9.45 -1.27 36.94
CA GLU A 905 -10.38 -2.37 36.63
C GLU A 905 -9.67 -3.72 36.72
N ALA A 906 -8.43 -3.82 36.22
CA ALA A 906 -7.60 -5.03 36.34
C ALA A 906 -7.23 -5.33 37.81
N GLU A 907 -6.95 -4.33 38.63
CA GLU A 907 -6.66 -4.46 40.05
C GLU A 907 -7.85 -5.05 40.82
N ASP A 908 -9.08 -4.66 40.48
CA ASP A 908 -10.30 -5.25 41.07
C ASP A 908 -10.44 -6.74 40.74
N ILE A 909 -9.88 -7.20 39.62
CA ILE A 909 -9.82 -8.65 39.30
C ILE A 909 -8.70 -9.35 40.11
N ILE A 910 -7.52 -8.74 40.19
CA ILE A 910 -6.37 -9.24 40.95
C ILE A 910 -6.75 -9.43 42.42
N THR A 911 -7.44 -8.43 42.99
CA THR A 911 -7.86 -8.44 44.40
C THR A 911 -9.11 -9.27 44.70
N GLY A 912 -9.72 -9.87 43.67
CA GLY A 912 -10.92 -10.72 43.80
C GLY A 912 -12.24 -9.97 43.97
N LYS A 913 -12.27 -8.64 43.76
CA LYS A 913 -13.52 -7.88 43.75
C LYS A 913 -14.39 -8.17 42.52
N GLN A 914 -13.74 -8.58 41.39
CA GLN A 914 -14.42 -9.11 40.23
C GLN A 914 -13.94 -10.54 39.95
N PRO A 915 -14.80 -11.41 39.38
CA PRO A 915 -14.44 -12.78 38.99
C PRO A 915 -13.40 -12.78 37.85
N LYS A 916 -12.54 -13.81 37.83
CA LYS A 916 -11.49 -13.94 36.79
C LYS A 916 -12.03 -14.14 35.38
N ASP A 917 -13.17 -14.80 35.22
CA ASP A 917 -13.72 -15.22 33.94
C ASP A 917 -14.89 -14.34 33.45
N ASN A 918 -15.50 -13.56 34.34
CA ASN A 918 -16.65 -12.70 34.02
C ASN A 918 -16.42 -11.29 34.61
N ASN A 919 -15.81 -10.42 33.86
CA ASN A 919 -15.41 -9.08 34.30
C ASN A 919 -15.39 -8.08 33.13
N LEU A 920 -15.14 -6.80 33.43
CA LEU A 920 -15.11 -5.72 32.45
C LEU A 920 -14.16 -5.98 31.28
N LEU A 921 -12.96 -6.54 31.54
CA LEU A 921 -11.94 -6.77 30.52
C LEU A 921 -12.26 -8.01 29.68
N LYS A 922 -12.72 -9.09 30.29
CA LYS A 922 -13.07 -10.34 29.59
C LYS A 922 -14.27 -10.19 28.67
N ASN A 923 -15.24 -9.38 29.08
CA ASN A 923 -16.47 -9.18 28.33
C ASN A 923 -16.41 -8.00 27.35
N ALA A 924 -15.32 -7.25 27.33
CA ALA A 924 -15.13 -6.15 26.38
C ALA A 924 -14.90 -6.68 24.95
N PRO A 925 -15.31 -5.90 23.92
CA PRO A 925 -16.02 -4.63 24.01
C PRO A 925 -17.53 -4.79 24.27
N HIS A 926 -18.17 -3.70 24.71
CA HIS A 926 -19.59 -3.67 25.05
C HIS A 926 -20.39 -2.84 24.01
N PRO A 927 -20.89 -3.47 22.94
CA PRO A 927 -21.71 -2.77 21.94
C PRO A 927 -23.09 -2.38 22.46
N PRO A 928 -23.83 -1.47 21.78
CA PRO A 928 -25.15 -0.98 22.24
C PRO A 928 -26.15 -2.08 22.55
N HIS A 929 -26.23 -3.13 21.72
CA HIS A 929 -27.18 -4.23 21.93
C HIS A 929 -26.87 -5.05 23.19
N VAL A 930 -25.59 -5.14 23.60
CA VAL A 930 -25.21 -5.75 24.88
C VAL A 930 -25.60 -4.85 26.05
N ILE A 931 -25.39 -3.53 25.96
CA ILE A 931 -25.81 -2.59 27.01
C ILE A 931 -27.33 -2.53 27.17
N ALA A 932 -28.07 -2.72 26.06
CA ALA A 932 -29.54 -2.68 26.03
C ALA A 932 -30.23 -3.98 26.45
N LEU A 933 -29.51 -5.04 26.82
CA LEU A 933 -30.09 -6.27 27.35
C LEU A 933 -31.04 -5.97 28.54
N SER A 934 -32.09 -6.74 28.70
CA SER A 934 -33.01 -6.60 29.85
C SER A 934 -32.29 -6.89 31.17
N GLU A 935 -32.90 -6.51 32.29
CA GLU A 935 -32.34 -6.81 33.62
C GLU A 935 -32.19 -8.33 33.86
N ALA A 936 -33.09 -9.15 33.33
CA ALA A 936 -33.03 -10.60 33.43
C ALA A 936 -31.89 -11.21 32.59
N GLU A 937 -31.51 -10.56 31.50
CA GLU A 937 -30.44 -11.01 30.60
C GLU A 937 -29.06 -10.49 31.02
N TRP A 938 -29.00 -9.42 31.80
CA TRP A 938 -27.72 -8.85 32.30
C TRP A 938 -27.15 -9.68 33.44
N SER A 939 -26.45 -10.75 33.11
CA SER A 939 -25.80 -11.67 34.08
C SER A 939 -24.37 -11.27 34.47
N ARG A 940 -23.99 -10.01 34.32
CA ARG A 940 -22.61 -9.55 34.57
C ARG A 940 -22.47 -8.93 35.95
N PRO A 941 -21.31 -9.13 36.65
CA PRO A 941 -21.10 -8.69 38.03
C PRO A 941 -20.76 -7.20 38.16
N TYR A 942 -20.99 -6.41 37.15
CA TYR A 942 -20.72 -4.96 37.09
C TYR A 942 -21.90 -4.23 36.45
N SER A 943 -22.00 -2.92 36.69
CA SER A 943 -23.09 -2.11 36.14
C SER A 943 -22.89 -1.79 34.66
N ARG A 944 -24.01 -1.55 33.94
CA ARG A 944 -24.00 -1.04 32.57
C ARG A 944 -23.26 0.29 32.46
N ALA A 945 -23.36 1.15 33.50
CA ALA A 945 -22.62 2.41 33.55
C ALA A 945 -21.12 2.20 33.58
N ALA A 946 -20.62 1.24 34.35
CA ALA A 946 -19.20 0.88 34.37
C ALA A 946 -18.74 0.28 33.04
N ALA A 947 -19.60 -0.47 32.34
CA ALA A 947 -19.32 -0.99 31.00
C ALA A 947 -19.24 0.12 29.95
N ALA A 948 -20.22 1.01 29.90
CA ALA A 948 -20.42 1.99 28.83
C ALA A 948 -19.69 3.33 29.06
N TYR A 949 -19.67 3.82 30.31
CA TYR A 949 -19.21 5.17 30.65
C TYR A 949 -18.28 5.16 31.89
N PRO A 950 -17.17 4.44 31.87
CA PRO A 950 -16.25 4.33 33.01
C PRO A 950 -15.55 5.65 33.36
N LEU A 951 -15.49 6.61 32.44
CA LEU A 951 -14.96 7.97 32.64
C LEU A 951 -15.97 9.04 32.18
N PRO A 952 -16.02 10.21 32.83
CA PRO A 952 -17.03 11.24 32.53
C PRO A 952 -17.07 11.73 31.09
N TRP A 953 -15.90 11.91 30.48
CA TRP A 953 -15.77 12.43 29.09
C TRP A 953 -16.35 11.48 28.04
N LEU A 954 -16.53 10.18 28.35
CA LEU A 954 -17.16 9.23 27.43
C LEU A 954 -18.64 9.54 27.16
N ARG A 955 -19.30 10.37 27.96
CA ARG A 955 -20.67 10.81 27.68
C ARG A 955 -20.76 11.69 26.44
N GLU A 956 -19.68 12.38 26.10
CA GLU A 956 -19.56 13.25 24.94
C GLU A 956 -18.81 12.58 23.78
N LYS A 957 -17.66 11.92 24.06
CA LYS A 957 -16.76 11.35 23.05
C LYS A 957 -16.85 9.81 22.97
N LYS A 958 -18.07 9.24 23.05
CA LYS A 958 -18.27 7.78 22.95
C LYS A 958 -18.28 7.29 21.50
N PHE A 959 -17.39 6.37 21.17
CA PHE A 959 -17.54 5.48 20.02
C PHE A 959 -18.13 4.14 20.48
N TRP A 960 -19.08 3.59 19.74
CA TRP A 960 -19.71 2.33 20.05
C TRP A 960 -19.20 1.23 19.09
N PRO A 961 -18.43 0.22 19.57
CA PRO A 961 -18.19 -0.99 18.80
C PRO A 961 -19.52 -1.61 18.37
N THR A 962 -19.60 -2.09 17.14
CA THR A 962 -20.87 -2.60 16.59
C THR A 962 -21.10 -4.07 16.86
N VAL A 963 -20.05 -4.80 17.22
CA VAL A 963 -20.09 -6.22 17.63
C VAL A 963 -19.38 -6.41 18.97
N ALA A 964 -19.76 -7.45 19.70
CA ALA A 964 -19.02 -7.92 20.85
C ALA A 964 -17.68 -8.58 20.43
N ARG A 965 -16.94 -9.15 21.36
CA ARG A 965 -15.66 -9.81 21.05
C ARG A 965 -15.85 -10.87 19.97
N VAL A 966 -15.10 -10.76 18.89
CA VAL A 966 -15.18 -11.68 17.74
C VAL A 966 -14.61 -13.06 18.12
N ASP A 967 -15.29 -14.12 17.70
CA ASP A 967 -14.88 -15.50 17.91
C ASP A 967 -13.92 -15.94 16.78
N ASP A 968 -12.62 -15.76 17.02
CA ASP A 968 -11.58 -16.11 16.05
C ASP A 968 -11.52 -17.63 15.78
N ALA A 969 -11.72 -18.45 16.81
CA ALA A 969 -11.66 -19.90 16.67
C ALA A 969 -12.80 -20.43 15.80
N TYR A 970 -14.02 -19.91 15.99
CA TYR A 970 -15.16 -20.25 15.14
C TYR A 970 -14.90 -19.88 13.68
N GLY A 971 -14.40 -18.65 13.42
CA GLY A 971 -14.13 -18.18 12.07
C GLY A 971 -13.02 -18.96 11.36
N ASP A 972 -12.01 -19.47 12.07
CA ASP A 972 -10.95 -20.30 11.48
C ASP A 972 -11.43 -21.73 11.17
N LEU A 973 -12.35 -22.27 11.98
CA LEU A 973 -12.97 -23.59 11.76
C LEU A 973 -14.02 -23.56 10.66
N ASN A 974 -14.72 -22.45 10.48
CA ASN A 974 -15.83 -22.26 9.54
C ASN A 974 -15.47 -21.14 8.55
N LEU A 975 -14.44 -21.34 7.74
CA LEU A 975 -13.92 -20.32 6.84
C LEU A 975 -14.91 -20.03 5.70
N VAL A 976 -15.48 -18.83 5.71
CA VAL A 976 -16.33 -18.27 4.67
C VAL A 976 -15.79 -16.88 4.33
N CYS A 977 -15.47 -16.62 3.06
CA CYS A 977 -14.76 -15.40 2.61
C CYS A 977 -15.55 -14.60 1.56
N ASP A 978 -16.83 -14.82 1.46
CA ASP A 978 -17.77 -14.18 0.53
C ASP A 978 -18.98 -13.54 1.25
N CYS A 979 -19.73 -12.76 0.51
CA CYS A 979 -20.98 -12.16 0.99
C CYS A 979 -22.03 -13.22 1.30
N PRO A 980 -22.99 -12.94 2.20
CA PRO A 980 -24.16 -13.80 2.37
C PRO A 980 -24.93 -13.96 1.06
N SER A 981 -25.31 -15.20 0.74
CA SER A 981 -26.19 -15.50 -0.39
C SER A 981 -27.64 -15.06 -0.11
N VAL A 982 -28.47 -15.08 -1.14
CA VAL A 982 -29.93 -14.82 -1.00
C VAL A 982 -30.58 -15.83 -0.06
N GLU A 983 -30.17 -17.09 -0.15
CA GLU A 983 -30.73 -18.19 0.68
C GLU A 983 -30.29 -18.03 2.15
N GLU A 984 -29.04 -17.65 2.40
CA GLU A 984 -28.56 -17.38 3.76
C GLU A 984 -29.30 -16.22 4.43
N LEU A 985 -29.55 -15.13 3.69
CA LEU A 985 -30.29 -13.98 4.21
C LEU A 985 -31.79 -14.28 4.40
N ALA A 986 -32.35 -15.20 3.66
CA ALA A 986 -33.75 -15.64 3.84
C ALA A 986 -33.93 -16.51 5.09
N GLN A 987 -32.85 -17.09 5.62
CA GLN A 987 -32.85 -17.93 6.83
C GLN A 987 -32.49 -17.16 8.11
N SER A 988 -31.94 -15.96 7.98
CA SER A 988 -31.53 -15.10 9.10
C SER A 988 -32.68 -14.12 9.48
#